data_54930e87f9605aacfe4caa5c5a51649c
#
_entry.id   54930e87f9605aacfe4caa5c5a51649c
#
_cell.length_a   1.000
_cell.length_b   1.000
_cell.length_c   1.000
_cell.angle_alpha   90.00
_cell.angle_beta   90.00
_cell.angle_gamma   90.00
#
_symmetry.space_group_name_H-M   'P 1'
#
loop_
_entity.id
_entity.type
_entity.pdbx_description
1 polymer ?
#
loop_
_entity_poly.entity_id
_entity_poly.type
_entity_poly.pdbx_seq_one_letter_code
_entity_poly.pdbx_strand_id
1 'polypeptide(L)'
;MKTIARLLALSIALTGLLNIAPVHVNSSSDKTLPSRYDLAKVKESYSKIPLSFVANYGQADRQVKFTSRGSGYSLALTPNTFSFALANQRNKEASLLYATLLGGNSAAKLTGLERLLTTTNYFIGSDPRKWKTNVPSYAKVKYSGVYPGIDLVFYGNQNLLEYDFIVSPGTDPGVIALGFDGITGMRIDEKGDLILRTDAGEIRQSKPVVYQQIDNARRIIPASYLIKGKRQIAFQIANYDRSKPLVIDPTLAFSTYLGGSGMDRGDGIAVDSAGNAYITGGTPSTNFPVTPGAFQTVRAGLFDTDAFVTKMNSTGTALIYSTYFGGDNRDSGNDIALDGSGNAYITGLTDSSNLPTTPGAFRTMPALTDEFDAFAMKLNATGTALVYSTYLGSIIGAGIAVDSAGNAYIAGQAAAAYPTTPGAFQTMSGGNSDAFVTKLNTTGTALVYSTFLGGSGFDLATDIAIDSGGNAYVTGQAGAGFPVTPGAFQTSFNGVNNDAFVTKLNATGSALVYSTFLGGSGNDTGNGIAVNAAGNAYVTGTSDSVNFPVSPGAFQTMKAAGQDAFVTELSVAGSALAYSTYLGGDGNDFGLDVALDTAGNASVIGSTDSSNFPTTADAIQSDNGGGVDVFITRLNATGTGLLFSTYLGGSNTDGGLSIAVDLAGSIYVTGQTFSEDFPTTPGAFQTMLGGSSDAFVAKVVFSSFDVCFRDDGNGDLFQFNSTTGEYRFAQSGAGGLILTGTGTLSQQGCLLVLEDNQSGQRVKAQFNHCNNMGQAVIQIESERKTTFVITDKDTSDSDCN
;
A
#
# COMPACT_ATOMS: atom_id res chain seq x y z
N MET A 1 17.98 2.86 -37.75
CA MET A 1 17.56 1.87 -36.75
C MET A 1 18.68 0.90 -36.35
N LYS A 2 19.29 0.12 -37.24
CA LYS A 2 20.39 -0.80 -36.87
C LYS A 2 21.60 -0.13 -36.21
N THR A 3 21.88 1.15 -36.50
CA THR A 3 23.00 1.93 -35.93
C THR A 3 22.72 2.36 -34.49
N ILE A 4 21.49 2.74 -34.17
CA ILE A 4 21.05 3.09 -32.80
C ILE A 4 21.11 1.85 -31.88
N ALA A 5 20.71 0.70 -32.40
CA ALA A 5 20.74 -0.57 -31.71
C ALA A 5 22.16 -1.01 -31.33
N ARG A 6 23.14 -0.83 -32.25
CA ARG A 6 24.55 -1.15 -31.96
C ARG A 6 25.16 -0.22 -30.92
N LEU A 7 24.78 1.05 -30.89
CA LEU A 7 25.24 2.02 -29.89
C LEU A 7 24.62 1.77 -28.52
N LEU A 8 23.35 1.35 -28.44
CA LEU A 8 22.72 0.93 -27.18
C LEU A 8 23.35 -0.39 -26.66
N ALA A 9 23.55 -1.37 -27.54
CA ALA A 9 24.19 -2.63 -27.18
C ALA A 9 25.65 -2.43 -26.73
N LEU A 10 26.38 -1.48 -27.36
CA LEU A 10 27.73 -1.14 -26.96
C LEU A 10 27.78 -0.45 -25.58
N SER A 11 26.78 0.37 -25.25
CA SER A 11 26.70 1.02 -23.93
C SER A 11 26.38 0.02 -22.81
N ILE A 12 25.62 -1.05 -23.10
CA ILE A 12 25.34 -2.14 -22.16
C ILE A 12 26.56 -3.06 -21.99
N ALA A 13 27.28 -3.35 -23.07
CA ALA A 13 28.50 -4.16 -23.01
C ALA A 13 29.64 -3.45 -22.26
N LEU A 14 29.74 -2.12 -22.34
CA LEU A 14 30.79 -1.33 -21.66
C LEU A 14 30.51 -1.10 -20.17
N THR A 15 29.24 -1.22 -19.69
CA THR A 15 28.89 -1.02 -18.28
C THR A 15 28.72 -2.32 -17.49
N GLY A 16 28.73 -3.48 -18.16
CA GLY A 16 28.76 -4.81 -17.54
C GLY A 16 30.13 -5.25 -17.02
N LEU A 17 31.19 -4.52 -17.31
CA LEU A 17 32.58 -4.78 -16.88
C LEU A 17 33.17 -3.51 -16.27
N LEU A 18 32.75 -3.15 -15.05
CA LEU A 18 33.60 -2.38 -14.15
C LEU A 18 34.58 -3.35 -13.51
N ASN A 19 35.54 -3.83 -14.30
CA ASN A 19 36.85 -4.18 -13.80
C ASN A 19 37.56 -2.85 -13.52
N ILE A 20 37.52 -2.41 -12.27
CA ILE A 20 38.40 -1.37 -11.76
C ILE A 20 39.79 -1.98 -11.77
N ALA A 21 40.58 -1.68 -12.82
CA ALA A 21 41.99 -1.93 -12.78
C ALA A 21 42.57 -1.14 -11.59
N PRO A 22 43.44 -1.74 -10.78
CA PRO A 22 44.05 -1.02 -9.66
C PRO A 22 44.90 0.13 -10.22
N VAL A 23 44.55 1.36 -9.86
CA VAL A 23 45.43 2.51 -10.00
C VAL A 23 46.57 2.30 -9.03
N HIS A 24 47.77 2.05 -9.55
CA HIS A 24 48.98 2.08 -8.75
C HIS A 24 49.25 3.54 -8.33
N VAL A 25 48.93 3.85 -7.11
CA VAL A 25 49.39 5.06 -6.45
C VAL A 25 50.60 4.68 -5.64
N ASN A 26 51.76 5.23 -6.01
CA ASN A 26 52.99 5.11 -5.25
C ASN A 26 52.78 5.61 -3.83
N SER A 27 53.12 4.75 -2.89
CA SER A 27 53.01 4.97 -1.45
C SER A 27 53.98 6.06 -0.98
N SER A 28 53.45 7.09 -0.35
CA SER A 28 54.16 7.73 0.77
C SER A 28 53.12 8.08 1.86
N SER A 29 53.36 7.42 3.01
CA SER A 29 52.97 7.76 4.38
C SER A 29 51.51 8.00 4.74
N ASP A 30 51.01 7.05 5.49
CA ASP A 30 50.11 7.17 6.65
C ASP A 30 48.84 8.01 6.56
N LYS A 31 47.76 7.29 6.29
CA LYS A 31 46.41 7.46 6.96
C LYS A 31 45.55 6.25 6.64
N THR A 32 45.13 5.56 7.66
CA THR A 32 44.16 4.46 7.64
C THR A 32 42.94 4.77 6.78
N LEU A 33 42.82 4.11 5.62
CA LEU A 33 41.63 4.08 4.80
C LEU A 33 40.57 3.23 5.52
N PRO A 34 39.28 3.67 5.59
CA PRO A 34 38.22 2.84 6.10
C PRO A 34 38.00 1.64 5.16
N SER A 35 37.90 0.46 5.76
CA SER A 35 37.73 -0.84 5.14
C SER A 35 36.57 -0.90 4.17
N ARG A 36 36.81 -1.49 2.99
CA ARG A 36 35.93 -2.09 2.02
C ARG A 36 34.53 -1.45 1.96
N TYR A 37 34.26 -0.68 0.90
CA TYR A 37 32.90 -0.43 0.42
C TYR A 37 32.24 -1.79 0.15
N ASP A 38 31.18 -2.07 0.88
CA ASP A 38 30.37 -3.27 0.69
C ASP A 38 29.61 -3.13 -0.64
N LEU A 39 30.11 -3.79 -1.67
CA LEU A 39 29.52 -3.80 -3.02
C LEU A 39 28.03 -4.25 -3.01
N ALA A 40 27.64 -5.04 -2.00
CA ALA A 40 26.26 -5.44 -1.80
C ALA A 40 25.39 -4.25 -1.36
N LYS A 41 25.86 -3.42 -0.42
CA LYS A 41 25.15 -2.19 0.00
C LYS A 41 25.09 -1.13 -1.10
N VAL A 42 26.13 -1.03 -1.92
CA VAL A 42 26.10 -0.13 -3.09
C VAL A 42 25.10 -0.63 -4.14
N LYS A 43 25.05 -1.93 -4.44
CA LYS A 43 24.03 -2.53 -5.32
C LYS A 43 22.61 -2.34 -4.76
N GLU A 44 22.43 -2.54 -3.48
CA GLU A 44 21.16 -2.36 -2.78
C GLU A 44 20.68 -0.90 -2.82
N SER A 45 21.58 0.06 -2.63
CA SER A 45 21.24 1.49 -2.75
C SER A 45 20.87 1.89 -4.18
N TYR A 46 21.49 1.26 -5.19
CA TYR A 46 21.14 1.51 -6.59
C TYR A 46 19.78 0.91 -6.99
N SER A 47 19.36 -0.20 -6.37
CA SER A 47 18.05 -0.82 -6.65
C SER A 47 16.87 -0.03 -6.05
N LYS A 48 17.13 0.91 -5.15
CA LYS A 48 16.12 1.78 -4.50
C LYS A 48 15.89 3.11 -5.21
N ILE A 49 16.63 3.42 -6.28
CA ILE A 49 16.45 4.67 -7.03
C ILE A 49 15.22 4.54 -7.92
N PRO A 50 14.18 5.40 -7.76
CA PRO A 50 13.01 5.38 -8.62
C PRO A 50 13.38 5.48 -10.11
N LEU A 51 12.61 4.84 -10.98
CA LEU A 51 12.81 4.95 -12.42
C LEU A 51 12.79 6.42 -12.83
N SER A 52 13.85 6.88 -13.49
CA SER A 52 13.99 8.27 -13.90
C SER A 52 14.38 8.37 -15.37
N PHE A 53 13.92 9.44 -16.01
CA PHE A 53 14.20 9.73 -17.41
C PHE A 53 15.27 10.80 -17.53
N VAL A 54 16.42 10.45 -18.09
CA VAL A 54 17.56 11.35 -18.26
C VAL A 54 17.49 11.98 -19.65
N ALA A 55 17.49 13.30 -19.71
CA ALA A 55 17.48 14.02 -20.98
C ALA A 55 18.76 13.76 -21.80
N ASN A 56 18.67 13.73 -23.13
CA ASN A 56 19.81 13.55 -23.99
C ASN A 56 20.49 14.89 -24.31
N TYR A 57 21.63 15.15 -23.69
CA TYR A 57 22.49 16.32 -23.93
C TYR A 57 23.73 15.94 -24.79
N GLY A 58 23.58 14.87 -25.59
CA GLY A 58 24.62 14.39 -26.50
C GLY A 58 25.41 13.17 -25.96
N GLN A 59 24.90 12.51 -24.90
CA GLN A 59 25.43 11.24 -24.41
C GLN A 59 24.85 10.02 -25.15
N ALA A 60 23.78 10.21 -25.94
CA ALA A 60 23.17 9.19 -26.79
C ALA A 60 22.99 9.71 -28.23
N ASP A 61 22.50 8.85 -29.13
CA ASP A 61 22.19 9.26 -30.52
C ASP A 61 21.21 10.46 -30.51
N ARG A 62 21.40 11.38 -31.47
CA ARG A 62 20.63 12.64 -31.56
C ARG A 62 19.11 12.46 -31.72
N GLN A 63 18.67 11.29 -32.20
CA GLN A 63 17.26 10.97 -32.33
C GLN A 63 16.63 10.62 -30.99
N VAL A 64 17.41 10.10 -30.04
CA VAL A 64 16.97 9.83 -28.67
C VAL A 64 16.81 11.15 -27.94
N LYS A 65 15.69 11.35 -27.26
CA LYS A 65 15.41 12.54 -26.46
C LYS A 65 15.59 12.27 -24.97
N PHE A 66 15.18 11.09 -24.53
CA PHE A 66 15.34 10.65 -23.14
C PHE A 66 15.79 9.18 -23.10
N THR A 67 16.50 8.83 -22.04
CA THR A 67 16.86 7.46 -21.71
C THR A 67 16.44 7.15 -20.30
N SER A 68 16.09 5.88 -20.04
CA SER A 68 15.82 5.39 -18.69
C SER A 68 16.46 4.02 -18.49
N ARG A 69 16.68 3.59 -17.25
CA ARG A 69 17.22 2.28 -16.88
C ARG A 69 16.39 1.68 -15.78
N GLY A 70 15.79 0.52 -16.07
CA GLY A 70 15.12 -0.32 -15.10
C GLY A 70 15.90 -1.60 -14.79
N SER A 71 15.35 -2.44 -13.93
CA SER A 71 15.92 -3.74 -13.61
C SER A 71 15.87 -4.66 -14.84
N GLY A 72 17.02 -5.02 -15.38
CA GLY A 72 17.13 -5.92 -16.54
C GLY A 72 16.88 -5.28 -17.91
N TYR A 73 16.63 -3.97 -18.01
CA TYR A 73 16.44 -3.30 -19.29
C TYR A 73 16.98 -1.87 -19.33
N SER A 74 17.19 -1.36 -20.53
CA SER A 74 17.41 0.07 -20.80
C SER A 74 16.40 0.52 -21.85
N LEU A 75 15.84 1.73 -21.64
CA LEU A 75 14.84 2.35 -22.50
C LEU A 75 15.46 3.57 -23.22
N ALA A 76 15.14 3.75 -24.50
CA ALA A 76 15.40 4.98 -25.23
C ALA A 76 14.13 5.48 -25.92
N LEU A 77 13.81 6.75 -25.71
CA LEU A 77 12.62 7.42 -26.23
C LEU A 77 13.00 8.34 -27.41
N THR A 78 12.36 8.14 -28.54
CA THR A 78 12.42 8.99 -29.74
C THR A 78 11.02 9.50 -30.08
N PRO A 79 10.82 10.47 -30.98
CA PRO A 79 9.49 11.06 -31.20
C PRO A 79 8.35 10.10 -31.57
N ASN A 80 8.62 8.93 -32.13
CA ASN A 80 7.58 7.96 -32.49
C ASN A 80 7.93 6.50 -32.20
N THR A 81 9.07 6.25 -31.55
CA THR A 81 9.51 4.88 -31.22
C THR A 81 10.14 4.85 -29.84
N PHE A 82 9.78 3.88 -29.04
CA PHE A 82 10.46 3.56 -27.81
C PHE A 82 11.12 2.19 -27.94
N SER A 83 12.38 2.11 -27.56
CA SER A 83 13.21 0.91 -27.75
C SER A 83 13.74 0.41 -26.43
N PHE A 84 13.63 -0.90 -26.22
CA PHE A 84 14.15 -1.61 -25.05
C PHE A 84 15.37 -2.43 -25.46
N ALA A 85 16.41 -2.35 -24.65
CA ALA A 85 17.51 -3.30 -24.68
C ALA A 85 17.38 -4.17 -23.41
N LEU A 86 17.01 -5.44 -23.61
CA LEU A 86 16.73 -6.42 -22.58
C LEU A 86 17.98 -7.26 -22.30
N ALA A 87 18.35 -7.43 -21.03
CA ALA A 87 19.47 -8.25 -20.65
C ALA A 87 19.18 -9.74 -20.89
N ASN A 88 19.91 -10.39 -21.76
CA ASN A 88 19.81 -11.82 -21.98
C ASN A 88 20.80 -12.56 -21.05
N GLN A 89 20.25 -13.29 -20.07
CA GLN A 89 21.06 -14.03 -19.10
C GLN A 89 21.83 -15.22 -19.69
N ARG A 90 21.42 -15.72 -20.88
CA ARG A 90 22.00 -16.93 -21.47
C ARG A 90 23.27 -16.67 -22.32
N ASN A 91 23.30 -15.57 -23.07
CA ASN A 91 24.40 -15.30 -24.01
C ASN A 91 25.11 -13.96 -23.81
N LYS A 92 24.74 -13.19 -22.78
CA LYS A 92 25.26 -11.83 -22.46
C LYS A 92 25.08 -10.78 -23.59
N GLU A 93 24.35 -11.08 -24.64
CA GLU A 93 23.98 -10.11 -25.67
C GLU A 93 22.61 -9.52 -25.36
N ALA A 94 22.43 -8.22 -25.58
CA ALA A 94 21.14 -7.58 -25.34
C ALA A 94 20.14 -7.93 -26.46
N SER A 95 18.95 -8.39 -26.11
CA SER A 95 17.82 -8.51 -27.03
C SER A 95 17.16 -7.15 -27.20
N LEU A 96 16.87 -6.75 -28.42
CA LEU A 96 16.31 -5.44 -28.73
C LEU A 96 14.85 -5.58 -29.13
N LEU A 97 13.99 -4.84 -28.42
CA LEU A 97 12.57 -4.68 -28.73
C LEU A 97 12.31 -3.22 -29.11
N TYR A 98 11.62 -3.03 -30.22
CA TYR A 98 11.14 -1.72 -30.64
C TYR A 98 9.62 -1.70 -30.64
N ALA A 99 9.04 -0.70 -30.00
CA ALA A 99 7.63 -0.38 -30.09
C ALA A 99 7.46 0.95 -30.82
N THR A 100 6.73 0.96 -31.90
CA THR A 100 6.55 2.12 -32.80
C THR A 100 5.08 2.53 -32.81
N LEU A 101 4.82 3.83 -32.63
CA LEU A 101 3.49 4.44 -32.78
C LEU A 101 3.16 4.50 -34.29
N LEU A 102 2.34 3.54 -34.76
CA LEU A 102 2.01 3.42 -36.17
C LEU A 102 1.05 4.53 -36.63
N GLY A 103 1.41 5.26 -37.66
CA GLY A 103 0.66 6.45 -38.11
C GLY A 103 0.77 7.65 -37.16
N GLY A 104 1.60 7.53 -36.11
CA GLY A 104 1.82 8.61 -35.16
C GLY A 104 2.67 9.75 -35.71
N ASN A 105 2.63 10.88 -35.01
CA ASN A 105 3.38 12.09 -35.35
C ASN A 105 4.90 11.89 -35.13
N SER A 106 5.68 11.74 -36.19
CA SER A 106 7.12 11.56 -36.14
C SER A 106 7.91 12.80 -35.65
N ALA A 107 7.20 13.94 -35.46
CA ALA A 107 7.74 15.18 -34.92
C ALA A 107 7.14 15.54 -33.56
N ALA A 108 6.54 14.58 -32.87
CA ALA A 108 5.97 14.80 -31.54
C ALA A 108 7.04 15.36 -30.57
N LYS A 109 6.65 16.40 -29.82
CA LYS A 109 7.53 17.04 -28.85
C LYS A 109 7.57 16.19 -27.58
N LEU A 110 8.77 15.81 -27.17
CA LEU A 110 9.00 15.16 -25.87
C LEU A 110 9.44 16.21 -24.85
N THR A 111 8.77 16.23 -23.72
CA THR A 111 9.08 17.14 -22.61
C THR A 111 9.24 16.31 -21.32
N GLY A 112 10.33 16.53 -20.60
CA GLY A 112 10.49 15.98 -19.26
C GLY A 112 9.61 16.75 -18.28
N LEU A 113 8.81 16.03 -17.51
CA LEU A 113 7.97 16.56 -16.45
C LEU A 113 8.52 16.15 -15.09
N GLU A 114 8.23 16.90 -14.04
CA GLU A 114 8.65 16.61 -12.66
C GLU A 114 10.18 16.41 -12.58
N ARG A 115 10.90 17.52 -12.75
CA ARG A 115 12.36 17.51 -12.69
C ARG A 115 12.84 17.08 -11.30
N LEU A 116 13.63 16.00 -11.27
CA LEU A 116 14.20 15.48 -10.03
C LEU A 116 15.39 16.33 -9.56
N LEU A 117 15.62 16.34 -8.25
CA LEU A 117 16.80 16.99 -7.66
C LEU A 117 18.11 16.30 -8.07
N THR A 118 18.02 15.03 -8.44
CA THR A 118 19.18 14.22 -8.89
C THR A 118 19.58 14.58 -10.31
N THR A 119 20.89 14.60 -10.57
CA THR A 119 21.46 14.75 -11.89
C THR A 119 22.36 13.57 -12.22
N THR A 120 22.50 13.26 -13.50
CA THR A 120 23.35 12.16 -13.98
C THR A 120 24.60 12.72 -14.64
N ASN A 121 25.76 12.10 -14.38
CA ASN A 121 27.01 12.46 -15.00
C ASN A 121 27.52 11.32 -15.90
N TYR A 122 27.97 11.68 -17.10
CA TYR A 122 28.50 10.75 -18.11
C TYR A 122 29.95 11.06 -18.39
N PHE A 123 30.87 10.25 -17.88
CA PHE A 123 32.29 10.33 -18.09
C PHE A 123 32.72 9.34 -19.17
N ILE A 124 32.36 9.60 -20.44
CA ILE A 124 32.58 8.69 -21.56
C ILE A 124 33.84 9.10 -22.32
N GLY A 125 34.82 8.18 -22.41
CA GLY A 125 36.11 8.39 -23.04
C GLY A 125 37.10 9.20 -22.16
N SER A 126 38.35 9.36 -22.67
CA SER A 126 39.45 10.00 -21.94
C SER A 126 39.49 11.53 -22.09
N ASP A 127 38.66 12.13 -22.93
CA ASP A 127 38.62 13.58 -23.13
C ASP A 127 37.57 14.23 -22.26
N PRO A 128 37.95 14.99 -21.17
CA PRO A 128 36.99 15.61 -20.26
C PRO A 128 36.02 16.61 -20.93
N ARG A 129 36.41 17.20 -22.08
CA ARG A 129 35.59 18.14 -22.83
C ARG A 129 34.36 17.46 -23.45
N LYS A 130 34.36 16.14 -23.57
CA LYS A 130 33.23 15.32 -24.07
C LYS A 130 32.34 14.82 -22.95
N TRP A 131 32.73 14.97 -21.69
CA TRP A 131 31.94 14.57 -20.54
C TRP A 131 30.69 15.41 -20.42
N LYS A 132 29.59 14.77 -20.02
CA LYS A 132 28.28 15.44 -19.79
C LYS A 132 27.99 15.35 -18.30
N THR A 133 28.04 16.50 -17.63
CA THR A 133 27.79 16.58 -16.18
C THR A 133 26.50 17.36 -15.92
N ASN A 134 25.88 17.08 -14.77
CA ASN A 134 24.65 17.75 -14.34
C ASN A 134 23.49 17.57 -15.35
N VAL A 135 23.42 16.44 -16.04
CA VAL A 135 22.32 16.13 -16.95
C VAL A 135 21.04 15.93 -16.13
N PRO A 136 19.98 16.70 -16.38
CA PRO A 136 18.77 16.64 -15.57
C PRO A 136 18.03 15.31 -15.76
N SER A 137 17.44 14.82 -14.67
CA SER A 137 16.55 13.67 -14.62
C SER A 137 15.12 14.13 -14.32
N TYR A 138 14.13 13.38 -14.82
CA TYR A 138 12.71 13.67 -14.69
C TYR A 138 11.97 12.41 -14.26
N ALA A 139 10.89 12.56 -13.49
CA ALA A 139 10.02 11.44 -13.11
C ALA A 139 9.17 10.97 -14.29
N LYS A 140 8.77 11.89 -15.20
CA LYS A 140 7.88 11.60 -16.34
C LYS A 140 8.40 12.19 -17.65
N VAL A 141 7.96 11.61 -18.77
CA VAL A 141 8.18 12.16 -20.12
C VAL A 141 6.86 12.17 -20.88
N LYS A 142 6.42 13.37 -21.27
CA LYS A 142 5.22 13.60 -22.08
C LYS A 142 5.55 13.76 -23.55
N TYR A 143 4.88 13.03 -24.38
CA TYR A 143 4.78 13.22 -25.84
C TYR A 143 3.53 14.00 -26.14
N SER A 144 3.67 15.21 -26.61
CA SER A 144 2.53 16.05 -26.99
C SER A 144 2.12 15.76 -28.42
N GLY A 145 0.82 15.43 -28.61
CA GLY A 145 0.21 15.21 -29.91
C GLY A 145 0.83 14.04 -30.69
N VAL A 146 0.97 12.86 -30.06
CA VAL A 146 1.45 11.63 -30.74
C VAL A 146 0.51 11.19 -31.84
N TYR A 147 -0.78 11.47 -31.67
CA TYR A 147 -1.82 11.50 -32.70
C TYR A 147 -2.60 12.81 -32.53
N PRO A 148 -3.36 13.27 -33.54
CA PRO A 148 -4.21 14.44 -33.37
C PRO A 148 -5.15 14.28 -32.16
N GLY A 149 -5.02 15.15 -31.17
CA GLY A 149 -5.81 15.11 -29.94
C GLY A 149 -5.42 14.01 -28.94
N ILE A 150 -4.27 13.36 -29.09
CA ILE A 150 -3.80 12.31 -28.16
C ILE A 150 -2.37 12.60 -27.75
N ASP A 151 -2.15 12.63 -26.45
CA ASP A 151 -0.85 12.68 -25.79
C ASP A 151 -0.46 11.29 -25.30
N LEU A 152 0.84 11.07 -25.01
CA LEU A 152 1.35 9.85 -24.40
C LEU A 152 2.31 10.25 -23.29
N VAL A 153 2.13 9.72 -22.09
CA VAL A 153 2.98 10.01 -20.94
C VAL A 153 3.66 8.73 -20.48
N PHE A 154 4.99 8.74 -20.38
CA PHE A 154 5.77 7.68 -19.73
C PHE A 154 6.14 8.12 -18.33
N TYR A 155 6.02 7.20 -17.37
CA TYR A 155 6.42 7.41 -15.99
C TYR A 155 6.95 6.13 -15.36
N GLY A 156 7.64 6.27 -14.23
CA GLY A 156 8.09 5.15 -13.43
C GLY A 156 7.17 5.00 -12.22
N ASN A 157 6.54 3.84 -12.09
CA ASN A 157 5.84 3.45 -10.90
C ASN A 157 6.71 2.41 -10.20
N GLN A 158 7.35 2.78 -9.10
CA GLN A 158 8.19 1.91 -8.26
C GLN A 158 9.17 0.99 -9.03
N ASN A 159 9.87 1.51 -10.05
CA ASN A 159 10.79 0.81 -10.99
C ASN A 159 10.12 0.02 -12.12
N LEU A 160 8.79 -0.04 -12.20
CA LEU A 160 8.07 -0.46 -13.40
C LEU A 160 7.94 0.73 -14.35
N LEU A 161 8.02 0.45 -15.64
CA LEU A 161 7.75 1.45 -16.67
C LEU A 161 6.29 1.37 -17.06
N GLU A 162 5.59 2.49 -16.90
CA GLU A 162 4.20 2.63 -17.31
C GLU A 162 4.05 3.73 -18.36
N TYR A 163 2.93 3.72 -19.09
CA TYR A 163 2.61 4.77 -20.03
C TYR A 163 1.10 4.89 -20.25
N ASP A 164 0.60 6.11 -20.34
CA ASP A 164 -0.81 6.44 -20.58
C ASP A 164 -1.00 7.15 -21.90
N PHE A 165 -2.06 6.75 -22.63
CA PHE A 165 -2.60 7.59 -23.70
C PHE A 165 -3.70 8.47 -23.13
N ILE A 166 -3.54 9.78 -23.24
CA ILE A 166 -4.52 10.77 -22.85
C ILE A 166 -5.24 11.27 -24.10
N VAL A 167 -6.51 10.87 -24.24
CA VAL A 167 -7.33 11.16 -25.42
C VAL A 167 -8.24 12.35 -25.13
N SER A 168 -8.08 13.44 -25.87
CA SER A 168 -8.90 14.65 -25.73
C SER A 168 -10.36 14.41 -26.14
N PRO A 169 -11.31 15.19 -25.60
CA PRO A 169 -12.72 15.11 -26.00
C PRO A 169 -12.91 15.19 -27.53
N GLY A 170 -13.82 14.38 -28.05
CA GLY A 170 -14.11 14.30 -29.48
C GLY A 170 -13.09 13.56 -30.34
N THR A 171 -11.97 13.12 -29.78
CA THR A 171 -10.93 12.37 -30.50
C THR A 171 -11.27 10.89 -30.54
N ASP A 172 -10.93 10.22 -31.64
CA ASP A 172 -11.10 8.78 -31.78
C ASP A 172 -9.85 8.01 -31.30
N PRO A 173 -9.92 7.25 -30.19
CA PRO A 173 -8.80 6.44 -29.71
C PRO A 173 -8.48 5.24 -30.62
N GLY A 174 -9.36 4.88 -31.55
CA GLY A 174 -9.15 3.77 -32.50
C GLY A 174 -7.97 4.00 -33.46
N VAL A 175 -7.43 5.24 -33.52
CA VAL A 175 -6.19 5.56 -34.27
C VAL A 175 -4.92 5.08 -33.59
N ILE A 176 -4.99 4.76 -32.29
CA ILE A 176 -3.81 4.30 -31.52
C ILE A 176 -3.45 2.88 -31.98
N ALA A 177 -2.25 2.72 -32.51
CA ALA A 177 -1.72 1.44 -32.91
C ALA A 177 -0.22 1.34 -32.61
N LEU A 178 0.19 0.22 -32.04
CA LEU A 178 1.58 -0.08 -31.73
C LEU A 178 2.09 -1.22 -32.61
N GLY A 179 3.25 -1.04 -33.21
CA GLY A 179 3.97 -2.05 -33.96
C GLY A 179 5.22 -2.51 -33.24
N PHE A 180 5.47 -3.81 -33.17
CA PHE A 180 6.59 -4.40 -32.42
C PHE A 180 7.60 -5.06 -33.36
N ASP A 181 8.87 -4.65 -33.28
CA ASP A 181 10.00 -5.31 -33.93
C ASP A 181 10.95 -5.88 -32.87
N GLY A 182 11.59 -7.01 -33.18
CA GLY A 182 12.43 -7.75 -32.22
C GLY A 182 11.70 -8.79 -31.41
N ILE A 183 10.43 -9.06 -31.73
CA ILE A 183 9.65 -10.16 -31.15
C ILE A 183 9.68 -11.41 -32.03
N THR A 184 9.67 -12.58 -31.39
CA THR A 184 9.54 -13.90 -32.03
C THR A 184 8.09 -14.41 -32.04
N GLY A 185 7.23 -13.83 -31.21
CA GLY A 185 5.80 -14.14 -31.12
C GLY A 185 5.03 -13.11 -30.33
N MET A 186 3.71 -13.08 -30.51
CA MET A 186 2.78 -12.22 -29.79
C MET A 186 1.44 -12.93 -29.62
N ARG A 187 0.86 -12.85 -28.43
CA ARG A 187 -0.48 -13.38 -28.14
C ARG A 187 -1.15 -12.53 -27.06
N ILE A 188 -2.44 -12.63 -26.98
CA ILE A 188 -3.23 -12.20 -25.80
C ILE A 188 -3.54 -13.48 -25.02
N ASP A 189 -3.29 -13.50 -23.74
CA ASP A 189 -3.60 -14.64 -22.90
C ASP A 189 -5.09 -14.63 -22.43
N GLU A 190 -5.47 -15.61 -21.62
CA GLU A 190 -6.85 -15.79 -21.14
C GLU A 190 -7.30 -14.65 -20.20
N LYS A 191 -6.34 -13.98 -19.52
CA LYS A 191 -6.60 -12.81 -18.67
C LYS A 191 -6.73 -11.51 -19.48
N GLY A 192 -6.46 -11.54 -20.78
CA GLY A 192 -6.48 -10.36 -21.65
C GLY A 192 -5.16 -9.61 -21.72
N ASP A 193 -4.08 -10.13 -21.12
CA ASP A 193 -2.75 -9.53 -21.15
C ASP A 193 -2.04 -9.76 -22.48
N LEU A 194 -1.28 -8.77 -22.92
CA LEU A 194 -0.44 -8.88 -24.10
C LEU A 194 0.90 -9.51 -23.73
N ILE A 195 1.21 -10.66 -24.35
CA ILE A 195 2.47 -11.39 -24.18
C ILE A 195 3.31 -11.21 -25.45
N LEU A 196 4.48 -10.60 -25.29
CA LEU A 196 5.49 -10.43 -26.34
C LEU A 196 6.65 -11.38 -26.08
N ARG A 197 6.90 -12.32 -27.00
CA ARG A 197 8.06 -13.22 -26.94
C ARG A 197 9.27 -12.60 -27.61
N THR A 198 10.39 -12.60 -26.91
CA THR A 198 11.69 -12.13 -27.42
C THR A 198 12.75 -13.21 -27.23
N ASP A 199 13.94 -13.02 -27.79
CA ASP A 199 15.07 -13.92 -27.53
C ASP A 199 15.60 -13.84 -26.08
N ALA A 200 15.23 -12.78 -25.34
CA ALA A 200 15.58 -12.63 -23.91
C ALA A 200 14.52 -13.23 -22.96
N GLY A 201 13.35 -13.59 -23.48
CA GLY A 201 12.22 -14.12 -22.69
C GLY A 201 10.89 -13.48 -23.08
N GLU A 202 9.87 -13.72 -22.26
CA GLU A 202 8.55 -13.11 -22.44
C GLU A 202 8.47 -11.76 -21.71
N ILE A 203 7.79 -10.79 -22.33
CA ILE A 203 7.39 -9.53 -21.74
C ILE A 203 5.87 -9.57 -21.67
N ARG A 204 5.34 -9.33 -20.50
CA ARG A 204 3.90 -9.23 -20.24
C ARG A 204 3.51 -7.76 -20.08
N GLN A 205 2.46 -7.36 -20.73
CA GLN A 205 1.80 -6.08 -20.54
C GLN A 205 0.35 -6.36 -20.17
N SER A 206 -0.05 -5.91 -19.00
CA SER A 206 -1.38 -6.14 -18.44
C SER A 206 -2.50 -5.66 -19.38
N LYS A 207 -3.68 -6.25 -19.25
CA LYS A 207 -4.89 -5.80 -19.93
C LYS A 207 -5.07 -4.28 -19.72
N PRO A 208 -5.41 -3.49 -20.76
CA PRO A 208 -5.53 -2.05 -20.62
C PRO A 208 -6.74 -1.69 -19.73
N VAL A 209 -6.50 -0.87 -18.74
CA VAL A 209 -7.55 -0.19 -17.96
C VAL A 209 -7.86 1.12 -18.69
N VAL A 210 -9.11 1.31 -19.09
CA VAL A 210 -9.54 2.52 -19.78
C VAL A 210 -10.63 3.20 -18.95
N TYR A 211 -10.46 4.48 -18.70
CA TYR A 211 -11.43 5.20 -17.87
C TYR A 211 -11.67 6.63 -18.34
N GLN A 212 -12.81 7.17 -17.92
CA GLN A 212 -13.13 8.59 -18.01
C GLN A 212 -13.39 9.13 -16.62
N GLN A 213 -12.97 10.36 -16.39
CA GLN A 213 -13.37 11.08 -15.20
C GLN A 213 -14.67 11.85 -15.49
N ILE A 214 -15.76 11.42 -14.88
CA ILE A 214 -17.10 12.02 -15.01
C ILE A 214 -17.57 12.34 -13.60
N ASP A 215 -17.87 13.62 -13.34
CA ASP A 215 -18.40 14.12 -12.06
C ASP A 215 -17.54 13.65 -10.85
N ASN A 216 -16.21 13.77 -11.01
CA ASN A 216 -15.16 13.35 -10.09
C ASN A 216 -15.07 11.82 -9.79
N ALA A 217 -15.88 10.99 -10.42
CA ALA A 217 -15.76 9.54 -10.36
C ALA A 217 -15.00 8.99 -11.58
N ARG A 218 -14.09 8.04 -11.36
CA ARG A 218 -13.52 7.23 -12.43
C ARG A 218 -14.59 6.28 -12.95
N ARG A 219 -15.00 6.45 -14.19
CA ARG A 219 -15.87 5.51 -14.89
C ARG A 219 -15.03 4.62 -15.78
N ILE A 220 -14.89 3.36 -15.41
CA ILE A 220 -14.15 2.36 -16.21
C ILE A 220 -14.92 2.09 -17.50
N ILE A 221 -14.20 2.06 -18.61
CA ILE A 221 -14.71 1.73 -19.93
C ILE A 221 -14.13 0.37 -20.34
N PRO A 222 -14.96 -0.65 -20.55
CA PRO A 222 -14.45 -1.95 -20.98
C PRO A 222 -13.55 -1.85 -22.19
N ALA A 223 -12.34 -2.41 -22.08
CA ALA A 223 -11.36 -2.35 -23.14
C ALA A 223 -10.53 -3.64 -23.20
N SER A 224 -9.95 -3.90 -24.37
CA SER A 224 -9.06 -5.03 -24.60
C SER A 224 -8.03 -4.70 -25.67
N TYR A 225 -6.94 -5.46 -25.71
CA TYR A 225 -6.03 -5.45 -26.86
C TYR A 225 -6.69 -6.12 -28.06
N LEU A 226 -6.42 -5.59 -29.25
CA LEU A 226 -6.78 -6.16 -30.52
C LEU A 226 -5.51 -6.40 -31.33
N ILE A 227 -5.15 -7.68 -31.60
CA ILE A 227 -4.03 -8.04 -32.46
C ILE A 227 -4.40 -7.77 -33.90
N LYS A 228 -3.66 -6.89 -34.58
CA LYS A 228 -3.77 -6.58 -35.99
C LYS A 228 -2.57 -7.15 -36.76
N GLY A 229 -2.66 -8.42 -37.16
CA GLY A 229 -1.55 -9.11 -37.83
C GLY A 229 -0.50 -9.69 -36.87
N LYS A 230 0.72 -9.96 -37.35
CA LYS A 230 1.75 -10.71 -36.58
C LYS A 230 2.51 -9.88 -35.57
N ARG A 231 2.49 -8.54 -35.69
CA ARG A 231 3.36 -7.63 -34.89
C ARG A 231 2.71 -6.29 -34.54
N GLN A 232 1.37 -6.23 -34.59
CA GLN A 232 0.66 -4.98 -34.34
C GLN A 232 -0.49 -5.19 -33.38
N ILE A 233 -0.69 -4.24 -32.49
CA ILE A 233 -1.85 -4.14 -31.63
C ILE A 233 -2.56 -2.81 -31.82
N ALA A 234 -3.85 -2.81 -31.50
CA ALA A 234 -4.67 -1.65 -31.26
C ALA A 234 -5.51 -1.88 -29.98
N PHE A 235 -6.29 -0.91 -29.61
CA PHE A 235 -7.21 -1.00 -28.48
C PHE A 235 -8.64 -1.14 -29.00
N GLN A 236 -9.40 -2.06 -28.43
CA GLN A 236 -10.84 -2.13 -28.60
C GLN A 236 -11.47 -1.56 -27.35
N ILE A 237 -12.21 -0.46 -27.49
CA ILE A 237 -12.76 0.31 -26.37
C ILE A 237 -14.27 0.34 -26.56
N ALA A 238 -15.05 0.03 -25.49
CA ALA A 238 -16.50 0.06 -25.51
C ALA A 238 -17.03 1.51 -25.62
N ASN A 239 -18.35 1.66 -25.65
CA ASN A 239 -18.97 2.98 -25.74
C ASN A 239 -18.64 3.84 -24.49
N TYR A 240 -18.25 5.09 -24.75
CA TYR A 240 -17.89 6.05 -23.73
C TYR A 240 -18.43 7.46 -24.08
N ASP A 241 -18.41 8.39 -23.15
CA ASP A 241 -18.82 9.79 -23.39
C ASP A 241 -17.74 10.53 -24.18
N ARG A 242 -17.95 10.75 -25.45
CA ARG A 242 -16.99 11.47 -26.32
C ARG A 242 -16.81 12.95 -26.00
N SER A 243 -17.64 13.51 -25.13
CA SER A 243 -17.47 14.90 -24.68
C SER A 243 -16.43 15.05 -23.54
N LYS A 244 -15.95 13.96 -22.97
CA LYS A 244 -15.01 13.90 -21.88
C LYS A 244 -13.67 13.32 -22.30
N PRO A 245 -12.55 13.65 -21.63
CA PRO A 245 -11.27 12.97 -21.83
C PRO A 245 -11.36 11.48 -21.54
N LEU A 246 -10.53 10.68 -22.22
CA LEU A 246 -10.39 9.24 -21.97
C LEU A 246 -8.92 8.95 -21.65
N VAL A 247 -8.66 8.19 -20.59
CA VAL A 247 -7.32 7.71 -20.24
C VAL A 247 -7.26 6.19 -20.43
N ILE A 248 -6.16 5.70 -20.97
CA ILE A 248 -5.87 4.28 -21.17
C ILE A 248 -4.64 3.96 -20.31
N ASP A 249 -4.88 3.37 -19.16
CA ASP A 249 -3.91 3.14 -18.07
C ASP A 249 -3.91 1.65 -17.68
N PRO A 250 -2.79 1.03 -17.28
CA PRO A 250 -2.77 -0.30 -16.66
C PRO A 250 -2.18 -0.26 -15.24
N THR A 251 -2.96 -0.45 -14.15
CA THR A 251 -2.38 -0.53 -12.79
C THR A 251 -3.02 -1.52 -11.83
N LEU A 252 -2.22 -2.48 -11.37
CA LEU A 252 -2.08 -3.04 -10.03
C LEU A 252 -0.61 -2.80 -9.67
N ALA A 253 -0.29 -2.15 -8.53
CA ALA A 253 1.09 -1.77 -8.22
C ALA A 253 1.98 -3.00 -8.04
N PHE A 254 1.63 -3.93 -7.17
CA PHE A 254 2.17 -5.29 -7.13
C PHE A 254 1.24 -6.26 -6.41
N SER A 255 1.36 -7.53 -6.76
CA SER A 255 0.77 -8.67 -6.04
C SER A 255 1.66 -9.90 -6.24
N THR A 256 1.94 -10.63 -5.16
CA THR A 256 2.86 -11.76 -5.13
C THR A 256 2.42 -12.81 -4.13
N TYR A 257 2.68 -14.08 -4.41
CA TYR A 257 2.69 -15.11 -3.37
C TYR A 257 3.91 -14.94 -2.45
N LEU A 258 3.83 -15.49 -1.27
CA LEU A 258 4.92 -15.59 -0.30
C LEU A 258 4.79 -16.91 0.46
N GLY A 259 5.47 -17.95 0.01
CA GLY A 259 5.34 -19.26 0.63
C GLY A 259 6.36 -20.30 0.17
N GLY A 260 6.21 -21.51 0.68
CA GLY A 260 7.01 -22.68 0.34
C GLY A 260 6.13 -23.85 -0.07
N SER A 261 6.45 -25.06 0.38
CA SER A 261 5.75 -26.30 -0.05
C SER A 261 4.59 -26.70 0.87
N GLY A 262 4.34 -25.95 1.94
CA GLY A 262 3.27 -26.23 2.92
C GLY A 262 2.04 -25.34 2.76
N MET A 263 1.35 -25.10 3.87
CA MET A 263 0.25 -24.15 3.98
C MET A 263 0.75 -22.87 4.68
N ASP A 264 1.16 -21.88 3.92
CA ASP A 264 1.71 -20.66 4.45
C ASP A 264 0.62 -19.58 4.56
N ARG A 265 0.63 -18.78 5.63
CA ARG A 265 -0.39 -17.77 5.92
C ARG A 265 0.25 -16.49 6.43
N GLY A 266 -0.14 -15.34 5.86
CA GLY A 266 0.25 -14.02 6.34
C GLY A 266 -0.86 -13.44 7.20
N ASP A 267 -0.61 -13.29 8.51
CA ASP A 267 -1.61 -12.86 9.50
C ASP A 267 -1.58 -11.37 9.78
N GLY A 268 -0.38 -10.75 9.77
CA GLY A 268 -0.19 -9.34 10.05
C GLY A 268 0.68 -8.66 9.00
N ILE A 269 0.37 -7.39 8.66
CA ILE A 269 1.16 -6.56 7.75
C ILE A 269 1.34 -5.14 8.31
N ALA A 270 2.55 -4.62 8.20
CA ALA A 270 2.87 -3.22 8.47
C ALA A 270 3.74 -2.64 7.36
N VAL A 271 3.75 -1.31 7.19
CA VAL A 271 4.51 -0.63 6.15
C VAL A 271 5.42 0.45 6.74
N ASP A 272 6.67 0.53 6.27
CA ASP A 272 7.58 1.61 6.66
C ASP A 272 7.42 2.85 5.76
N SER A 273 8.02 3.97 6.17
CA SER A 273 7.97 5.23 5.42
C SER A 273 8.62 5.17 4.02
N ALA A 274 9.37 4.11 3.72
CA ALA A 274 9.93 3.86 2.40
C ALA A 274 9.01 2.96 1.53
N GLY A 275 7.84 2.56 2.05
CA GLY A 275 6.88 1.70 1.37
C GLY A 275 7.28 0.22 1.36
N ASN A 276 8.22 -0.23 2.20
CA ASN A 276 8.50 -1.66 2.35
C ASN A 276 7.45 -2.30 3.25
N ALA A 277 6.94 -3.47 2.84
CA ALA A 277 5.98 -4.23 3.60
C ALA A 277 6.68 -5.21 4.55
N TYR A 278 6.20 -5.29 5.78
CA TYR A 278 6.62 -6.26 6.79
C TYR A 278 5.45 -7.18 7.06
N ILE A 279 5.67 -8.47 6.92
CA ILE A 279 4.65 -9.51 7.03
C ILE A 279 5.05 -10.50 8.10
N THR A 280 4.11 -10.90 8.93
CA THR A 280 4.24 -12.03 9.87
C THR A 280 3.11 -13.02 9.66
N GLY A 281 3.29 -14.23 10.14
CA GLY A 281 2.29 -15.30 10.05
C GLY A 281 2.86 -16.64 10.47
N GLY A 282 2.27 -17.72 9.96
CA GLY A 282 2.70 -19.08 10.23
C GLY A 282 3.09 -19.84 8.97
N THR A 283 4.16 -20.66 9.05
CA THR A 283 4.64 -21.50 7.96
C THR A 283 5.04 -22.92 8.44
N PRO A 284 4.42 -23.97 7.93
CA PRO A 284 4.93 -25.33 8.07
C PRO A 284 5.99 -25.69 7.02
N SER A 285 6.27 -24.81 6.09
CA SER A 285 7.19 -25.04 4.97
C SER A 285 8.65 -25.08 5.42
N THR A 286 9.36 -26.16 5.18
CA THR A 286 10.81 -26.25 5.44
C THR A 286 11.64 -25.50 4.41
N ASN A 287 11.03 -25.11 3.30
CA ASN A 287 11.60 -24.33 2.19
C ASN A 287 10.96 -22.94 2.04
N PHE A 288 10.36 -22.41 3.12
CA PHE A 288 9.90 -21.01 3.12
C PHE A 288 11.07 -20.08 2.76
N PRO A 289 10.85 -19.05 1.92
CA PRO A 289 11.94 -18.21 1.45
C PRO A 289 12.55 -17.38 2.59
N VAL A 290 13.79 -17.68 2.96
CA VAL A 290 14.58 -16.99 3.98
C VAL A 290 15.82 -16.34 3.36
N THR A 291 16.32 -15.29 3.98
CA THR A 291 17.51 -14.57 3.49
C THR A 291 18.80 -15.02 4.22
N PRO A 292 19.94 -15.00 3.53
CA PRO A 292 21.22 -15.28 4.18
C PRO A 292 21.52 -14.31 5.33
N GLY A 293 21.87 -14.85 6.50
CA GLY A 293 22.18 -14.07 7.69
C GLY A 293 20.98 -13.65 8.52
N ALA A 294 19.77 -14.12 8.18
CA ALA A 294 18.56 -13.96 8.99
C ALA A 294 18.71 -14.59 10.39
N PHE A 295 17.91 -14.17 11.34
CA PHE A 295 17.97 -14.65 12.72
C PHE A 295 17.86 -16.18 12.80
N GLN A 296 16.86 -16.79 12.13
CA GLN A 296 16.64 -18.23 12.06
C GLN A 296 16.40 -18.64 10.60
N THR A 297 17.34 -19.41 10.03
CA THR A 297 17.30 -19.77 8.61
C THR A 297 16.74 -21.16 8.34
N VAL A 298 16.43 -21.91 9.38
CA VAL A 298 15.86 -23.26 9.32
C VAL A 298 14.67 -23.31 10.26
N ARG A 299 13.56 -23.85 9.79
CA ARG A 299 12.38 -24.11 10.62
C ARG A 299 12.77 -25.05 11.76
N ALA A 300 12.37 -24.71 12.99
CA ALA A 300 12.56 -25.62 14.12
C ALA A 300 11.49 -26.74 14.08
N GLY A 301 11.48 -27.64 15.00
CA GLY A 301 10.50 -28.74 15.02
C GLY A 301 10.45 -29.62 13.75
N LEU A 302 9.80 -30.74 13.82
CA LEU A 302 9.75 -31.69 12.69
C LEU A 302 8.44 -31.68 11.92
N PHE A 303 7.31 -31.30 12.55
CA PHE A 303 5.96 -31.47 11.98
C PHE A 303 5.03 -30.28 12.13
N ASP A 304 5.45 -29.20 12.82
CA ASP A 304 4.60 -28.08 13.17
C ASP A 304 4.95 -26.79 12.42
N THR A 305 4.18 -25.74 12.66
CA THR A 305 4.27 -24.43 12.05
C THR A 305 5.22 -23.54 12.87
N ASP A 306 6.19 -22.87 12.24
CA ASP A 306 6.93 -21.78 12.85
C ASP A 306 6.32 -20.44 12.40
N ALA A 307 6.43 -19.41 13.24
CA ALA A 307 6.22 -18.05 12.83
C ALA A 307 7.29 -17.61 11.81
N PHE A 308 6.96 -16.65 10.96
CA PHE A 308 7.94 -16.00 10.10
C PHE A 308 7.83 -14.49 10.20
N VAL A 309 8.93 -13.79 9.88
CA VAL A 309 8.94 -12.34 9.70
C VAL A 309 9.66 -12.02 8.40
N THR A 310 8.95 -11.40 7.48
CA THR A 310 9.46 -11.05 6.16
C THR A 310 9.34 -9.55 5.93
N LYS A 311 10.44 -8.89 5.53
CA LYS A 311 10.43 -7.54 4.98
C LYS A 311 10.60 -7.61 3.48
N MET A 312 9.61 -7.19 2.75
CA MET A 312 9.58 -7.10 1.29
C MET A 312 9.84 -5.66 0.84
N ASN A 313 10.54 -5.49 -0.28
CA ASN A 313 10.78 -4.16 -0.83
C ASN A 313 9.47 -3.52 -1.33
N SER A 314 9.46 -2.19 -1.46
CA SER A 314 8.30 -1.40 -1.86
C SER A 314 7.69 -1.74 -3.22
N THR A 315 8.37 -2.57 -4.02
CA THR A 315 7.94 -3.02 -5.35
C THR A 315 7.42 -4.46 -5.40
N GLY A 316 7.43 -5.19 -4.28
CA GLY A 316 7.00 -6.59 -4.22
C GLY A 316 7.88 -7.59 -4.98
N THR A 317 9.10 -7.19 -5.36
CA THR A 317 9.98 -7.98 -6.25
C THR A 317 11.10 -8.73 -5.55
N ALA A 318 11.39 -8.39 -4.29
CA ALA A 318 12.50 -8.99 -3.53
C ALA A 318 12.28 -8.91 -2.02
N LEU A 319 12.83 -9.89 -1.32
CA LEU A 319 12.93 -9.87 0.13
C LEU A 319 14.14 -9.04 0.56
N ILE A 320 13.94 -8.11 1.48
CA ILE A 320 15.02 -7.37 2.15
C ILE A 320 15.60 -8.25 3.24
N TYR A 321 14.73 -8.84 4.05
CA TYR A 321 15.05 -9.98 4.91
C TYR A 321 13.81 -10.88 5.08
N SER A 322 14.06 -12.15 5.42
CA SER A 322 13.03 -13.09 5.81
C SER A 322 13.64 -14.14 6.72
N THR A 323 12.96 -14.45 7.82
CA THR A 323 13.42 -15.33 8.88
C THR A 323 12.27 -16.16 9.45
N TYR A 324 12.55 -17.38 9.86
CA TYR A 324 11.68 -18.09 10.79
C TYR A 324 11.82 -17.52 12.20
N PHE A 325 10.87 -17.81 13.04
CA PHE A 325 10.92 -17.61 14.49
C PHE A 325 10.06 -18.68 15.16
N GLY A 326 10.69 -19.61 15.83
CA GLY A 326 9.96 -20.71 16.47
C GLY A 326 10.86 -21.64 17.27
N GLY A 327 10.21 -22.54 17.99
CA GLY A 327 10.81 -23.61 18.77
C GLY A 327 10.49 -25.01 18.21
N ASP A 328 10.27 -25.99 19.10
CA ASP A 328 10.08 -27.39 18.73
C ASP A 328 8.63 -27.76 18.39
N ASN A 329 7.66 -26.90 18.66
CA ASN A 329 6.24 -27.11 18.38
C ASN A 329 5.67 -25.94 17.53
N ARG A 330 4.35 -25.74 17.62
CA ARG A 330 3.66 -24.72 16.81
C ARG A 330 3.93 -23.30 17.31
N ASP A 331 4.35 -22.45 16.41
CA ASP A 331 4.55 -21.02 16.60
C ASP A 331 3.88 -20.23 15.46
N SER A 332 3.16 -19.15 15.77
CA SER A 332 2.54 -18.29 14.75
C SER A 332 2.61 -16.83 15.18
N GLY A 333 3.05 -15.96 14.29
CA GLY A 333 2.93 -14.52 14.46
C GLY A 333 1.54 -14.07 14.01
N ASN A 334 0.78 -13.40 14.88
CA ASN A 334 -0.58 -12.97 14.58
C ASN A 334 -0.64 -11.52 14.09
N ASP A 335 0.20 -10.65 14.69
CA ASP A 335 0.21 -9.23 14.31
C ASP A 335 1.61 -8.63 14.43
N ILE A 336 1.83 -7.52 13.70
CA ILE A 336 3.12 -6.85 13.55
C ILE A 336 2.99 -5.33 13.57
N ALA A 337 3.83 -4.68 14.38
CA ALA A 337 3.97 -3.23 14.42
C ALA A 337 5.45 -2.81 14.23
N LEU A 338 5.68 -1.57 13.84
CA LEU A 338 7.02 -1.03 13.56
C LEU A 338 7.34 0.16 14.46
N ASP A 339 8.59 0.28 14.90
CA ASP A 339 9.09 1.55 15.43
C ASP A 339 9.70 2.42 14.31
N GLY A 340 9.95 3.69 14.63
CA GLY A 340 10.54 4.66 13.68
C GLY A 340 11.94 4.30 13.18
N SER A 341 12.59 3.29 13.77
CA SER A 341 13.89 2.76 13.34
C SER A 341 13.77 1.54 12.41
N GLY A 342 12.55 1.07 12.16
CA GLY A 342 12.26 -0.10 11.33
C GLY A 342 12.50 -1.43 12.02
N ASN A 343 12.55 -1.46 13.36
CA ASN A 343 12.46 -2.72 14.10
C ASN A 343 11.02 -3.23 14.07
N ALA A 344 10.87 -4.55 13.90
CA ALA A 344 9.57 -5.21 13.88
C ALA A 344 9.22 -5.77 15.26
N TYR A 345 8.03 -5.48 15.74
CA TYR A 345 7.43 -6.01 16.95
C TYR A 345 6.33 -6.97 16.58
N ILE A 346 6.38 -8.19 17.08
CA ILE A 346 5.44 -9.25 16.74
C ILE A 346 4.87 -9.84 18.02
N THR A 347 3.57 -10.11 17.99
CA THR A 347 2.90 -10.95 18.98
C THR A 347 2.23 -12.14 18.29
N GLY A 348 1.92 -13.16 19.05
CA GLY A 348 1.27 -14.36 18.51
C GLY A 348 1.09 -15.44 19.56
N LEU A 349 1.06 -16.68 19.12
CA LEU A 349 0.92 -17.85 19.96
C LEU A 349 2.09 -18.83 19.76
N THR A 350 2.43 -19.56 20.81
CA THR A 350 3.42 -20.64 20.83
C THR A 350 2.97 -21.77 21.77
N ASP A 351 3.19 -23.01 21.39
CA ASP A 351 3.18 -24.15 22.30
C ASP A 351 4.58 -24.76 22.46
N SER A 352 5.60 -24.09 21.92
CA SER A 352 7.01 -24.45 22.07
C SER A 352 7.54 -24.13 23.48
N SER A 353 8.12 -25.13 24.12
CA SER A 353 8.76 -24.98 25.42
C SER A 353 10.13 -24.30 25.34
N ASN A 354 10.71 -24.23 24.17
CA ASN A 354 12.05 -23.71 23.87
C ASN A 354 12.03 -22.57 22.84
N LEU A 355 10.93 -21.78 22.76
CA LEU A 355 10.90 -20.58 21.94
C LEU A 355 12.13 -19.70 22.22
N PRO A 356 12.83 -19.17 21.20
CA PRO A 356 13.99 -18.33 21.41
C PRO A 356 13.67 -17.08 22.26
N THR A 357 14.12 -17.04 23.53
CA THR A 357 13.97 -15.90 24.41
C THR A 357 15.31 -15.21 24.65
N THR A 358 15.27 -13.94 25.03
CA THR A 358 16.49 -13.17 25.30
C THR A 358 16.86 -13.15 26.80
N PRO A 359 18.14 -13.03 27.15
CA PRO A 359 18.55 -12.91 28.55
C PRO A 359 17.89 -11.70 29.25
N GLY A 360 17.28 -11.96 30.41
CA GLY A 360 16.59 -10.91 31.15
C GLY A 360 15.16 -10.60 30.67
N ALA A 361 14.62 -11.35 29.73
CA ALA A 361 13.22 -11.25 29.31
C ALA A 361 12.25 -11.36 30.48
N PHE A 362 11.07 -10.76 30.37
CA PHE A 362 10.04 -10.80 31.39
C PHE A 362 9.75 -12.25 31.82
N ARG A 363 9.65 -13.17 30.83
CA ARG A 363 9.47 -14.60 31.08
C ARG A 363 10.22 -15.42 30.01
N THR A 364 11.05 -16.36 30.47
CA THR A 364 11.91 -17.19 29.60
C THR A 364 11.39 -18.61 29.38
N MET A 365 10.29 -18.98 30.03
CA MET A 365 9.62 -20.29 29.89
C MET A 365 8.10 -20.08 29.84
N PRO A 366 7.33 -20.96 29.18
CA PRO A 366 5.89 -20.86 29.12
C PRO A 366 5.27 -20.91 30.52
N ALA A 367 4.11 -20.28 30.65
CA ALA A 367 3.35 -20.31 31.90
C ALA A 367 2.57 -21.61 32.09
N LEU A 368 2.10 -22.15 30.99
CA LEU A 368 1.29 -23.35 30.91
C LEU A 368 2.12 -24.44 30.22
N THR A 369 2.11 -25.64 30.76
CA THR A 369 2.66 -26.83 30.13
C THR A 369 1.49 -27.54 29.44
N ASP A 370 1.57 -27.79 28.15
CA ASP A 370 0.57 -28.46 27.31
C ASP A 370 -0.58 -27.56 26.79
N GLU A 371 -0.45 -26.21 26.87
CA GLU A 371 -1.38 -25.23 26.30
C GLU A 371 -0.61 -24.12 25.58
N PHE A 372 -1.30 -23.37 24.70
CA PHE A 372 -0.70 -22.22 24.02
C PHE A 372 -0.32 -21.12 25.02
N ASP A 373 0.81 -20.45 24.76
CA ASP A 373 1.23 -19.24 25.44
C ASP A 373 1.38 -18.11 24.41
N ALA A 374 1.06 -16.89 24.77
CA ALA A 374 1.37 -15.74 23.96
C ALA A 374 2.84 -15.37 24.09
N PHE A 375 3.40 -14.86 23.02
CA PHE A 375 4.74 -14.28 23.03
C PHE A 375 4.74 -12.84 22.53
N ALA A 376 5.80 -12.10 22.90
CA ALA A 376 6.13 -10.83 22.30
C ALA A 376 7.62 -10.80 21.94
N MET A 377 7.93 -10.39 20.72
CA MET A 377 9.31 -10.24 20.28
C MET A 377 9.55 -8.93 19.56
N LYS A 378 10.78 -8.43 19.62
CA LYS A 378 11.28 -7.33 18.81
C LYS A 378 12.49 -7.82 18.00
N LEU A 379 12.36 -7.78 16.68
CA LEU A 379 13.41 -8.09 15.72
C LEU A 379 14.07 -6.79 15.25
N ASN A 380 15.38 -6.78 15.13
CA ASN A 380 16.10 -5.59 14.65
C ASN A 380 15.77 -5.27 13.18
N ALA A 381 16.00 -4.02 12.76
CA ALA A 381 15.66 -3.53 11.43
C ALA A 381 16.30 -4.30 10.25
N THR A 382 17.32 -5.12 10.52
CA THR A 382 18.01 -5.95 9.52
C THR A 382 17.57 -7.41 9.51
N GLY A 383 16.67 -7.83 10.41
CA GLY A 383 16.17 -9.20 10.49
C GLY A 383 17.18 -10.24 11.00
N THR A 384 18.30 -9.80 11.61
CA THR A 384 19.45 -10.65 11.94
C THR A 384 19.58 -11.03 13.41
N ALA A 385 18.86 -10.32 14.30
CA ALA A 385 18.94 -10.56 15.75
C ALA A 385 17.68 -10.12 16.48
N LEU A 386 17.31 -10.84 17.54
CA LEU A 386 16.32 -10.42 18.50
C LEU A 386 16.87 -9.26 19.33
N VAL A 387 16.10 -8.18 19.46
CA VAL A 387 16.34 -7.14 20.46
C VAL A 387 15.81 -7.64 21.79
N TYR A 388 14.61 -8.20 21.80
CA TYR A 388 14.08 -9.00 22.88
C TYR A 388 13.07 -10.06 22.37
N SER A 389 12.85 -11.07 23.16
CA SER A 389 11.77 -12.06 23.00
C SER A 389 11.40 -12.65 24.34
N THR A 390 10.11 -12.79 24.62
CA THR A 390 9.57 -13.22 25.91
C THR A 390 8.23 -13.94 25.75
N TYR A 391 7.95 -14.92 26.58
CA TYR A 391 6.58 -15.39 26.81
C TYR A 391 5.81 -14.35 27.63
N LEU A 392 4.49 -14.35 27.51
CA LEU A 392 3.60 -13.44 28.25
C LEU A 392 2.79 -14.12 29.34
N GLY A 393 2.53 -15.44 29.21
CA GLY A 393 1.74 -16.21 30.16
C GLY A 393 0.25 -16.10 29.91
N SER A 394 -0.18 -15.90 28.66
CA SER A 394 -1.57 -15.84 28.23
C SER A 394 -1.83 -16.89 27.13
N ILE A 395 -3.10 -17.03 26.72
CA ILE A 395 -3.45 -18.05 25.71
C ILE A 395 -3.01 -17.61 24.31
N ILE A 396 -3.28 -16.35 23.94
CA ILE A 396 -2.96 -15.79 22.62
C ILE A 396 -2.72 -14.27 22.70
N GLY A 397 -1.66 -13.78 22.08
CA GLY A 397 -1.50 -12.37 21.71
C GLY A 397 -2.10 -12.16 20.33
N ALA A 398 -3.19 -11.40 20.24
CA ALA A 398 -3.92 -11.19 18.99
C ALA A 398 -3.42 -9.95 18.24
N GLY A 399 -3.40 -8.77 18.89
CA GLY A 399 -2.97 -7.51 18.31
C GLY A 399 -1.80 -6.88 19.05
N ILE A 400 -0.96 -6.08 18.33
CA ILE A 400 0.18 -5.36 18.87
C ILE A 400 0.29 -3.94 18.32
N ALA A 401 0.53 -2.96 19.21
CA ALA A 401 0.86 -1.59 18.84
C ALA A 401 2.11 -1.12 19.57
N VAL A 402 2.81 -0.10 19.04
CA VAL A 402 4.08 0.40 19.59
C VAL A 402 4.04 1.91 19.75
N ASP A 403 4.37 2.42 20.96
CA ASP A 403 4.46 3.85 21.18
C ASP A 403 5.80 4.44 20.65
N SER A 404 5.87 5.77 20.57
CA SER A 404 7.06 6.48 20.11
C SER A 404 8.31 6.27 20.99
N ALA A 405 8.13 5.78 22.22
CA ALA A 405 9.23 5.42 23.10
C ALA A 405 9.72 3.98 22.86
N GLY A 406 8.97 3.16 22.11
CA GLY A 406 9.28 1.76 21.83
C GLY A 406 8.73 0.76 22.85
N ASN A 407 7.71 1.14 23.64
CA ASN A 407 6.97 0.17 24.46
C ASN A 407 5.94 -0.54 23.58
N ALA A 408 5.77 -1.84 23.77
CA ALA A 408 4.79 -2.65 23.06
C ALA A 408 3.50 -2.77 23.88
N TYR A 409 2.36 -2.57 23.24
CA TYR A 409 1.02 -2.80 23.76
C TYR A 409 0.45 -4.03 23.09
N ILE A 410 0.04 -5.00 23.86
CA ILE A 410 -0.48 -6.29 23.37
C ILE A 410 -1.86 -6.52 23.96
N ALA A 411 -2.79 -6.94 23.12
CA ALA A 411 -4.11 -7.42 23.53
C ALA A 411 -4.34 -8.84 23.03
N GLY A 412 -5.24 -9.57 23.68
CA GLY A 412 -5.58 -10.93 23.31
C GLY A 412 -6.44 -11.61 24.35
N GLN A 413 -6.27 -12.91 24.52
CA GLN A 413 -7.03 -13.78 25.43
C GLN A 413 -6.15 -14.32 26.53
N ALA A 414 -6.62 -14.27 27.77
CA ALA A 414 -5.89 -14.75 28.93
C ALA A 414 -6.68 -15.73 29.79
N ALA A 415 -5.97 -16.71 30.32
CA ALA A 415 -6.48 -17.58 31.38
C ALA A 415 -6.41 -16.88 32.75
N ALA A 416 -7.14 -17.42 33.73
CA ALA A 416 -7.27 -16.84 35.07
C ALA A 416 -5.93 -16.57 35.81
N ALA A 417 -4.86 -17.26 35.48
CA ALA A 417 -3.52 -17.11 36.09
C ALA A 417 -2.63 -16.04 35.40
N TYR A 418 -3.17 -15.26 34.45
CA TYR A 418 -2.41 -14.21 33.74
C TYR A 418 -1.83 -13.17 34.68
N PRO A 419 -0.57 -12.76 34.48
CA PRO A 419 0.09 -11.78 35.37
C PRO A 419 -0.47 -10.37 35.17
N THR A 420 -0.97 -9.77 36.27
CA THR A 420 -1.42 -8.39 36.31
C THR A 420 -0.48 -7.52 37.18
N THR A 421 -0.53 -6.21 36.97
CA THR A 421 0.27 -5.25 37.74
C THR A 421 -0.55 -4.59 38.86
N PRO A 422 0.07 -4.19 39.97
CA PRO A 422 -0.60 -3.42 41.03
C PRO A 422 -1.19 -2.12 40.48
N GLY A 423 -2.47 -1.87 40.82
CA GLY A 423 -3.19 -0.66 40.31
C GLY A 423 -3.76 -0.77 38.92
N ALA A 424 -3.68 -1.93 38.28
CA ALA A 424 -4.35 -2.19 37.01
C ALA A 424 -5.88 -2.06 37.15
N PHE A 425 -6.58 -1.82 36.04
CA PHE A 425 -8.03 -1.66 36.05
C PHE A 425 -8.72 -2.91 36.59
N GLN A 426 -8.31 -4.11 36.17
CA GLN A 426 -8.85 -5.39 36.62
C GLN A 426 -7.71 -6.37 36.89
N THR A 427 -7.54 -6.79 38.15
CA THR A 427 -6.44 -7.65 38.58
C THR A 427 -6.77 -9.14 38.68
N MET A 428 -8.04 -9.49 38.51
CA MET A 428 -8.54 -10.87 38.51
C MET A 428 -9.48 -11.09 37.33
N SER A 429 -9.45 -12.26 36.73
CA SER A 429 -10.44 -12.68 35.74
C SER A 429 -11.86 -12.65 36.30
N GLY A 430 -12.80 -12.15 35.51
CA GLY A 430 -14.23 -12.14 35.83
C GLY A 430 -14.95 -13.43 35.42
N GLY A 431 -14.39 -14.19 34.49
CA GLY A 431 -14.96 -15.39 33.90
C GLY A 431 -13.94 -16.53 33.70
N ASN A 432 -14.27 -17.44 32.79
CA ASN A 432 -13.40 -18.55 32.43
C ASN A 432 -12.21 -18.11 31.54
N SER A 433 -12.43 -17.09 30.74
CA SER A 433 -11.44 -16.53 29.85
C SER A 433 -11.82 -15.08 29.55
N ASP A 434 -10.92 -14.17 29.82
CA ASP A 434 -11.09 -12.73 29.61
C ASP A 434 -10.09 -12.23 28.58
N ALA A 435 -10.42 -11.10 27.94
CA ALA A 435 -9.44 -10.29 27.23
C ALA A 435 -8.38 -9.75 28.21
N PHE A 436 -7.20 -9.44 27.71
CA PHE A 436 -6.16 -8.75 28.45
C PHE A 436 -5.59 -7.59 27.64
N VAL A 437 -4.98 -6.63 28.35
CA VAL A 437 -4.17 -5.57 27.77
C VAL A 437 -2.88 -5.43 28.57
N THR A 438 -1.76 -5.55 27.90
CA THR A 438 -0.43 -5.44 28.51
C THR A 438 0.44 -4.44 27.77
N LYS A 439 1.09 -3.56 28.52
CA LYS A 439 2.18 -2.72 28.04
C LYS A 439 3.50 -3.27 28.55
N LEU A 440 4.35 -3.69 27.61
CA LEU A 440 5.70 -4.19 27.87
C LEU A 440 6.70 -3.06 27.66
N ASN A 441 7.73 -2.97 28.52
CA ASN A 441 8.77 -1.96 28.40
C ASN A 441 9.63 -2.14 27.13
N THR A 442 10.40 -1.12 26.77
CA THR A 442 11.23 -1.05 25.56
C THR A 442 12.27 -2.17 25.41
N THR A 443 12.60 -2.85 26.49
CA THR A 443 13.62 -3.92 26.57
C THR A 443 13.03 -5.33 26.73
N GLY A 444 11.70 -5.45 26.81
CA GLY A 444 11.01 -6.74 26.97
C GLY A 444 11.22 -7.42 28.34
N THR A 445 11.69 -6.66 29.35
CA THR A 445 12.12 -7.21 30.65
C THR A 445 11.09 -7.05 31.76
N ALA A 446 10.09 -6.18 31.56
CA ALA A 446 9.08 -5.89 32.60
C ALA A 446 7.77 -5.39 32.00
N LEU A 447 6.66 -5.70 32.67
CA LEU A 447 5.36 -5.12 32.43
C LEU A 447 5.32 -3.69 32.97
N VAL A 448 4.98 -2.72 32.12
CA VAL A 448 4.68 -1.34 32.57
C VAL A 448 3.31 -1.32 33.21
N TYR A 449 2.34 -1.96 32.57
CA TYR A 449 1.06 -2.36 33.16
C TYR A 449 0.53 -3.64 32.48
N SER A 450 -0.32 -4.35 33.20
CA SER A 450 -1.03 -5.51 32.67
C SER A 450 -2.35 -5.67 33.42
N THR A 451 -3.45 -5.82 32.68
CA THR A 451 -4.80 -5.87 33.19
C THR A 451 -5.65 -6.88 32.43
N PHE A 452 -6.57 -7.53 33.14
CA PHE A 452 -7.70 -8.16 32.46
C PHE A 452 -8.69 -7.10 31.97
N LEU A 453 -9.51 -7.49 31.02
CA LEU A 453 -10.65 -6.73 30.50
C LEU A 453 -11.77 -7.71 30.17
N GLY A 454 -12.65 -7.97 31.13
CA GLY A 454 -13.71 -8.96 30.94
C GLY A 454 -14.73 -9.01 32.06
N GLY A 455 -15.78 -9.78 31.83
CA GLY A 455 -16.89 -10.00 32.71
C GLY A 455 -17.05 -11.47 33.13
N SER A 456 -18.30 -11.92 33.31
CA SER A 456 -18.59 -13.31 33.61
C SER A 456 -18.70 -14.19 32.35
N GLY A 457 -18.73 -13.58 31.17
CA GLY A 457 -18.82 -14.24 29.89
C GLY A 457 -17.49 -14.75 29.36
N PHE A 458 -17.47 -15.05 28.07
CA PHE A 458 -16.28 -15.26 27.30
C PHE A 458 -15.91 -13.93 26.64
N ASP A 459 -14.72 -13.42 26.90
CA ASP A 459 -14.27 -12.15 26.43
C ASP A 459 -12.90 -12.30 25.73
N LEU A 460 -12.78 -11.80 24.52
CA LEU A 460 -11.59 -11.92 23.68
C LEU A 460 -11.28 -10.56 23.03
N ALA A 461 -10.10 -10.03 23.22
CA ALA A 461 -9.59 -8.94 22.40
C ALA A 461 -8.97 -9.50 21.12
N THR A 462 -9.35 -8.92 19.99
CA THR A 462 -8.87 -9.32 18.66
C THR A 462 -7.82 -8.36 18.13
N ASP A 463 -7.91 -7.06 18.50
CA ASP A 463 -6.96 -6.06 18.01
C ASP A 463 -6.83 -4.87 18.98
N ILE A 464 -5.74 -4.11 18.81
CA ILE A 464 -5.36 -2.97 19.65
C ILE A 464 -4.71 -1.84 18.83
N ALA A 465 -5.17 -0.61 19.05
CA ALA A 465 -4.54 0.61 18.57
C ALA A 465 -4.21 1.55 19.75
N ILE A 466 -3.31 2.51 19.54
CA ILE A 466 -2.95 3.50 20.55
C ILE A 466 -3.02 4.92 20.00
N ASP A 467 -3.40 5.88 20.85
CA ASP A 467 -3.27 7.30 20.53
C ASP A 467 -1.88 7.86 20.93
N SER A 468 -1.59 9.08 20.50
CA SER A 468 -0.32 9.76 20.84
C SER A 468 -0.14 10.03 22.32
N GLY A 469 -1.22 9.95 23.11
CA GLY A 469 -1.19 10.05 24.58
C GLY A 469 -0.87 8.72 25.27
N GLY A 470 -0.73 7.62 24.51
CA GLY A 470 -0.49 6.28 25.04
C GLY A 470 -1.72 5.59 25.63
N ASN A 471 -2.93 6.08 25.33
CA ASN A 471 -4.16 5.35 25.66
C ASN A 471 -4.34 4.20 24.69
N ALA A 472 -4.76 3.03 25.20
CA ALA A 472 -4.99 1.85 24.39
C ALA A 472 -6.47 1.73 24.01
N TYR A 473 -6.74 1.50 22.73
CA TYR A 473 -8.06 1.22 22.17
C TYR A 473 -8.10 -0.25 21.78
N VAL A 474 -9.10 -0.95 22.26
CA VAL A 474 -9.20 -2.41 22.08
C VAL A 474 -10.57 -2.75 21.57
N THR A 475 -10.64 -3.68 20.62
CA THR A 475 -11.89 -4.28 20.14
C THR A 475 -11.84 -5.79 20.25
N GLY A 476 -12.97 -6.43 20.09
CA GLY A 476 -13.11 -7.87 20.11
C GLY A 476 -14.55 -8.30 20.30
N GLN A 477 -14.74 -9.45 20.93
CA GLN A 477 -16.05 -9.97 21.33
C GLN A 477 -16.17 -10.04 22.84
N ALA A 478 -17.34 -9.70 23.35
CA ALA A 478 -17.63 -9.69 24.78
C ALA A 478 -18.97 -10.33 25.09
N GLY A 479 -19.01 -11.11 26.16
CA GLY A 479 -20.22 -11.71 26.68
C GLY A 479 -20.92 -10.84 27.74
N ALA A 480 -21.93 -11.40 28.36
CA ALA A 480 -22.67 -10.73 29.42
C ALA A 480 -21.78 -10.37 30.63
N GLY A 481 -21.95 -9.17 31.17
CA GLY A 481 -21.21 -8.69 32.35
C GLY A 481 -19.87 -8.02 32.00
N PHE A 482 -19.54 -7.85 30.74
CA PHE A 482 -18.38 -7.07 30.31
C PHE A 482 -18.43 -5.63 30.86
N PRO A 483 -17.30 -5.07 31.32
CA PRO A 483 -17.29 -3.75 31.96
C PRO A 483 -17.55 -2.63 30.94
N VAL A 484 -18.61 -1.86 31.16
CA VAL A 484 -18.98 -0.68 30.36
C VAL A 484 -19.00 0.58 31.22
N THR A 485 -18.80 1.74 30.59
CA THR A 485 -18.79 3.03 31.31
C THR A 485 -20.14 3.73 31.22
N PRO A 486 -20.55 4.47 32.28
CA PRO A 486 -21.75 5.30 32.21
C PRO A 486 -21.68 6.32 31.07
N GLY A 487 -22.73 6.42 30.26
CA GLY A 487 -22.80 7.35 29.12
C GLY A 487 -22.10 6.85 27.85
N ALA A 488 -21.61 5.62 27.82
CA ALA A 488 -21.14 4.96 26.62
C ALA A 488 -22.28 4.77 25.62
N PHE A 489 -21.95 4.58 24.35
CA PHE A 489 -22.91 4.43 23.25
C PHE A 489 -23.93 3.30 23.53
N GLN A 490 -23.46 2.12 23.91
CA GLN A 490 -24.28 0.95 24.26
C GLN A 490 -23.79 0.32 25.57
N THR A 491 -24.64 0.41 26.60
CA THR A 491 -24.33 -0.11 27.95
C THR A 491 -24.96 -1.45 28.26
N SER A 492 -25.78 -1.99 27.34
CA SER A 492 -26.45 -3.26 27.48
C SER A 492 -25.95 -4.27 26.46
N PHE A 493 -25.66 -5.47 26.92
CA PHE A 493 -25.46 -6.63 26.05
C PHE A 493 -26.79 -7.01 25.40
N ASN A 494 -26.83 -7.12 24.09
CA ASN A 494 -28.01 -7.41 23.31
C ASN A 494 -27.88 -8.71 22.48
N GLY A 495 -26.68 -9.24 22.33
CA GLY A 495 -26.35 -10.42 21.53
C GLY A 495 -26.90 -11.74 22.10
N VAL A 496 -26.78 -12.80 21.32
CA VAL A 496 -27.09 -14.18 21.74
C VAL A 496 -25.97 -14.75 22.60
N ASN A 497 -24.72 -14.72 22.08
CA ASN A 497 -23.54 -15.20 22.78
C ASN A 497 -22.51 -14.10 23.00
N ASN A 498 -22.33 -13.20 22.03
CA ASN A 498 -21.37 -12.11 22.07
C ASN A 498 -21.88 -10.88 21.30
N ASP A 499 -21.49 -9.70 21.78
CA ASP A 499 -21.47 -8.44 21.03
C ASP A 499 -20.01 -8.02 20.83
N ALA A 500 -19.74 -7.26 19.77
CA ALA A 500 -18.49 -6.53 19.67
C ALA A 500 -18.38 -5.51 20.81
N PHE A 501 -17.16 -5.16 21.19
CA PHE A 501 -16.91 -4.11 22.17
C PHE A 501 -15.84 -3.13 21.66
N VAL A 502 -15.86 -1.91 22.21
CA VAL A 502 -14.80 -0.92 22.01
C VAL A 502 -14.46 -0.32 23.38
N THR A 503 -13.20 -0.50 23.78
CA THR A 503 -12.71 -0.02 25.06
C THR A 503 -11.50 0.86 24.89
N LYS A 504 -11.51 2.04 25.50
CA LYS A 504 -10.33 2.91 25.66
C LYS A 504 -9.84 2.85 27.09
N LEU A 505 -8.63 2.34 27.28
CA LEU A 505 -7.89 2.36 28.55
C LEU A 505 -6.99 3.60 28.60
N ASN A 506 -6.84 4.19 29.79
CA ASN A 506 -5.89 5.28 30.00
C ASN A 506 -4.44 4.78 29.84
N ALA A 507 -3.50 5.70 29.65
CA ALA A 507 -2.08 5.43 29.40
C ALA A 507 -1.37 4.62 30.50
N THR A 508 -1.96 4.52 31.68
CA THR A 508 -1.43 3.77 32.85
C THR A 508 -2.10 2.41 33.05
N GLY A 509 -3.09 2.06 32.23
CA GLY A 509 -3.84 0.79 32.34
C GLY A 509 -4.69 0.64 33.61
N SER A 510 -4.95 1.77 34.30
CA SER A 510 -5.59 1.78 35.65
C SER A 510 -7.07 2.11 35.61
N ALA A 511 -7.60 2.61 34.50
CA ALA A 511 -9.00 3.00 34.38
C ALA A 511 -9.48 2.97 32.91
N LEU A 512 -10.77 2.70 32.73
CA LEU A 512 -11.46 2.88 31.47
C LEU A 512 -11.71 4.37 31.26
N VAL A 513 -11.32 4.90 30.10
CA VAL A 513 -11.75 6.22 29.63
C VAL A 513 -13.17 6.12 29.10
N TYR A 514 -13.43 5.10 28.30
CA TYR A 514 -14.75 4.61 27.94
C TYR A 514 -14.72 3.10 27.63
N SER A 515 -15.85 2.45 27.73
CA SER A 515 -16.06 1.09 27.28
C SER A 515 -17.53 0.90 26.90
N THR A 516 -17.78 0.37 25.74
CA THR A 516 -19.13 0.20 25.15
C THR A 516 -19.23 -1.13 24.45
N PHE A 517 -20.42 -1.73 24.46
CA PHE A 517 -20.78 -2.72 23.46
C PHE A 517 -21.03 -2.05 22.10
N LEU A 518 -20.98 -2.83 21.04
CA LEU A 518 -21.33 -2.46 19.69
C LEU A 518 -21.97 -3.67 19.01
N GLY A 519 -23.28 -3.78 19.08
CA GLY A 519 -23.98 -4.96 18.55
C GLY A 519 -25.49 -4.83 18.56
N GLY A 520 -26.13 -5.82 17.98
CA GLY A 520 -27.59 -5.95 17.91
C GLY A 520 -28.07 -7.22 18.59
N SER A 521 -29.05 -7.92 17.99
CA SER A 521 -29.69 -9.11 18.60
C SER A 521 -29.05 -10.44 18.16
N GLY A 522 -28.07 -10.42 17.24
CA GLY A 522 -27.31 -11.61 16.81
C GLY A 522 -25.98 -11.72 17.52
N ASN A 523 -25.02 -12.39 16.91
CA ASN A 523 -23.63 -12.38 17.35
C ASN A 523 -22.89 -11.31 16.54
N ASP A 524 -22.16 -10.46 17.25
CA ASP A 524 -21.37 -9.38 16.66
C ASP A 524 -19.94 -9.44 17.19
N THR A 525 -18.94 -9.31 16.31
CA THR A 525 -17.53 -9.40 16.68
C THR A 525 -16.78 -8.23 16.05
N GLY A 526 -16.05 -7.46 16.83
CA GLY A 526 -15.05 -6.53 16.33
C GLY A 526 -13.77 -7.31 16.01
N ASN A 527 -13.22 -7.13 14.83
CA ASN A 527 -12.02 -7.85 14.40
C ASN A 527 -10.79 -6.94 14.32
N GLY A 528 -10.91 -5.75 13.72
CA GLY A 528 -9.83 -4.77 13.58
C GLY A 528 -10.21 -3.40 14.12
N ILE A 529 -9.23 -2.65 14.66
CA ILE A 529 -9.40 -1.31 15.20
C ILE A 529 -8.27 -0.37 14.79
N ALA A 530 -8.64 0.83 14.34
CA ALA A 530 -7.70 1.93 14.11
C ALA A 530 -8.17 3.20 14.83
N VAL A 531 -7.25 4.13 15.09
CA VAL A 531 -7.58 5.39 15.74
C VAL A 531 -7.00 6.56 14.94
N ASN A 532 -7.82 7.61 14.72
CA ASN A 532 -7.34 8.80 14.04
C ASN A 532 -6.66 9.79 15.03
N ALA A 533 -6.02 10.84 14.50
CA ALA A 533 -5.32 11.84 15.30
C ALA A 533 -6.25 12.61 16.29
N ALA A 534 -7.57 12.63 16.02
CA ALA A 534 -8.55 13.25 16.91
C ALA A 534 -8.97 12.32 18.06
N GLY A 535 -8.61 11.03 18.01
CA GLY A 535 -8.95 10.03 19.02
C GLY A 535 -10.29 9.32 18.78
N ASN A 536 -10.88 9.42 17.59
CA ASN A 536 -12.01 8.58 17.19
C ASN A 536 -11.52 7.17 16.87
N ALA A 537 -12.27 6.16 17.30
CA ALA A 537 -11.98 4.76 17.01
C ALA A 537 -12.76 4.27 15.80
N TYR A 538 -12.08 3.64 14.86
CA TYR A 538 -12.65 2.97 13.70
C TYR A 538 -12.57 1.47 13.92
N VAL A 539 -13.70 0.79 13.81
CA VAL A 539 -13.82 -0.65 14.06
C VAL A 539 -14.46 -1.32 12.88
N THR A 540 -13.89 -2.41 12.43
CA THR A 540 -14.52 -3.34 11.50
C THR A 540 -14.71 -4.69 12.15
N GLY A 541 -15.63 -5.47 11.63
CA GLY A 541 -15.92 -6.80 12.15
C GLY A 541 -17.03 -7.48 11.37
N THR A 542 -17.68 -8.44 12.03
CA THR A 542 -18.75 -9.26 11.46
C THR A 542 -20.00 -9.15 12.30
N SER A 543 -21.17 -9.09 11.66
CA SER A 543 -22.46 -9.00 12.32
C SER A 543 -23.48 -10.00 11.76
N ASP A 544 -24.11 -10.76 12.66
CA ASP A 544 -25.33 -11.55 12.41
C ASP A 544 -26.61 -10.73 12.60
N SER A 545 -26.51 -9.57 13.22
CA SER A 545 -27.62 -8.78 13.71
C SER A 545 -28.32 -8.03 12.58
N VAL A 546 -29.62 -8.24 12.38
CA VAL A 546 -30.44 -7.43 11.45
C VAL A 546 -30.68 -6.01 11.98
N ASN A 547 -30.44 -5.77 13.25
CA ASN A 547 -30.60 -4.50 13.95
C ASN A 547 -29.29 -3.99 14.54
N PHE A 548 -28.16 -4.32 13.92
CA PHE A 548 -26.87 -3.70 14.23
C PHE A 548 -26.99 -2.17 14.12
N PRO A 549 -26.42 -1.40 15.04
CA PRO A 549 -26.56 0.05 15.03
C PRO A 549 -25.88 0.67 13.82
N VAL A 550 -26.67 1.25 12.92
CA VAL A 550 -26.21 1.98 11.73
C VAL A 550 -26.61 3.45 11.79
N SER A 551 -25.81 4.33 11.18
CA SER A 551 -26.10 5.76 11.14
C SER A 551 -27.04 6.11 9.98
N PRO A 552 -27.86 7.18 10.12
CA PRO A 552 -28.64 7.69 9.00
C PRO A 552 -27.74 8.16 7.86
N GLY A 553 -28.04 7.72 6.63
CA GLY A 553 -27.24 8.07 5.44
C GLY A 553 -25.99 7.22 5.25
N ALA A 554 -25.78 6.18 6.05
CA ALA A 554 -24.71 5.21 5.87
C ALA A 554 -24.76 4.57 4.47
N PHE A 555 -23.60 4.09 3.99
CA PHE A 555 -23.50 3.44 2.70
C PHE A 555 -24.49 2.27 2.57
N GLN A 556 -24.59 1.38 3.58
CA GLN A 556 -25.53 0.26 3.63
C GLN A 556 -26.22 0.25 4.98
N THR A 557 -27.54 0.52 4.97
CA THR A 557 -28.36 0.66 6.19
C THR A 557 -29.10 -0.61 6.58
N MET A 558 -29.10 -1.63 5.73
CA MET A 558 -29.77 -2.92 5.98
C MET A 558 -28.77 -4.05 5.75
N LYS A 559 -28.78 -5.01 6.68
CA LYS A 559 -28.06 -6.27 6.53
C LYS A 559 -28.59 -7.04 5.32
N ALA A 560 -27.69 -7.59 4.51
CA ALA A 560 -28.02 -8.50 3.44
C ALA A 560 -28.23 -9.95 3.96
N ALA A 561 -28.22 -10.95 3.11
CA ALA A 561 -28.26 -12.35 3.54
C ALA A 561 -26.91 -12.77 4.15
N GLY A 562 -26.88 -13.87 4.90
CA GLY A 562 -25.65 -14.33 5.54
C GLY A 562 -25.18 -13.46 6.71
N GLN A 563 -23.89 -13.41 6.96
CA GLN A 563 -23.23 -12.48 7.86
C GLN A 563 -22.69 -11.30 7.05
N ASP A 564 -22.84 -10.06 7.52
CA ASP A 564 -22.25 -8.90 6.86
C ASP A 564 -21.08 -8.35 7.69
N ALA A 565 -20.06 -7.86 7.01
CA ALA A 565 -19.09 -6.98 7.63
C ALA A 565 -19.75 -5.66 8.06
N PHE A 566 -19.16 -4.98 9.01
CA PHE A 566 -19.53 -3.62 9.40
C PHE A 566 -18.31 -2.71 9.49
N VAL A 567 -18.54 -1.40 9.37
CA VAL A 567 -17.51 -0.38 9.61
C VAL A 567 -18.13 0.73 10.44
N THR A 568 -17.53 1.01 11.60
CA THR A 568 -18.06 1.97 12.56
C THR A 568 -16.98 2.95 13.00
N GLU A 569 -17.23 4.26 12.91
CA GLU A 569 -16.46 5.30 13.58
C GLU A 569 -17.17 5.71 14.87
N LEU A 570 -16.50 5.51 15.99
CA LEU A 570 -16.96 5.88 17.33
C LEU A 570 -16.31 7.20 17.75
N SER A 571 -17.10 8.11 18.29
CA SER A 571 -16.61 9.41 18.78
C SER A 571 -15.53 9.27 19.85
N VAL A 572 -14.65 10.25 19.99
CA VAL A 572 -13.57 10.30 20.96
C VAL A 572 -13.98 10.03 22.41
N ALA A 573 -15.25 10.33 22.74
CA ALA A 573 -15.84 10.09 24.06
C ALA A 573 -16.48 8.68 24.21
N GLY A 574 -16.57 7.89 23.15
CA GLY A 574 -17.21 6.57 23.16
C GLY A 574 -18.72 6.60 23.35
N SER A 575 -19.37 7.78 23.17
CA SER A 575 -20.77 8.00 23.52
C SER A 575 -21.72 8.11 22.32
N ALA A 576 -21.17 8.17 21.10
CA ALA A 576 -21.94 8.32 19.87
C ALA A 576 -21.21 7.71 18.68
N LEU A 577 -21.95 7.26 17.67
CA LEU A 577 -21.42 6.90 16.37
C LEU A 577 -21.22 8.20 15.56
N ALA A 578 -20.04 8.40 14.99
CA ALA A 578 -19.85 9.39 13.95
C ALA A 578 -20.47 8.86 12.65
N TYR A 579 -20.15 7.61 12.30
CA TYR A 579 -20.93 6.82 11.34
C TYR A 579 -20.86 5.33 11.69
N SER A 580 -21.78 4.54 11.13
CA SER A 580 -21.77 3.08 11.17
C SER A 580 -22.55 2.53 10.00
N THR A 581 -22.01 1.56 9.29
CA THR A 581 -22.58 0.97 8.09
C THR A 581 -22.34 -0.54 8.07
N TYR A 582 -23.26 -1.31 7.48
CA TYR A 582 -22.93 -2.64 7.00
C TYR A 582 -22.07 -2.53 5.73
N LEU A 583 -21.41 -3.63 5.38
CA LEU A 583 -20.65 -3.80 4.16
C LEU A 583 -20.74 -5.27 3.74
N GLY A 584 -21.63 -5.60 2.82
CA GLY A 584 -21.83 -6.98 2.41
C GLY A 584 -22.76 -7.16 1.23
N GLY A 585 -22.87 -8.41 0.76
CA GLY A 585 -23.69 -8.84 -0.36
C GLY A 585 -24.65 -9.99 0.02
N ASP A 586 -24.84 -10.93 -0.89
CA ASP A 586 -25.81 -12.03 -0.74
C ASP A 586 -25.25 -13.28 -0.01
N GLY A 587 -23.98 -13.27 0.38
CA GLY A 587 -23.26 -14.33 1.09
C GLY A 587 -22.86 -13.94 2.49
N ASN A 588 -21.74 -14.52 2.94
CA ASN A 588 -21.09 -14.16 4.20
C ASN A 588 -19.91 -13.22 3.92
N ASP A 589 -19.89 -12.12 4.62
CA ASP A 589 -18.90 -11.07 4.47
C ASP A 589 -18.24 -10.77 5.83
N PHE A 590 -16.94 -10.94 5.93
CA PHE A 590 -16.19 -10.82 7.16
C PHE A 590 -15.22 -9.63 7.04
N GLY A 591 -15.45 -8.53 7.76
CA GLY A 591 -14.46 -7.47 7.92
C GLY A 591 -13.40 -7.92 8.93
N LEU A 592 -12.13 -7.96 8.54
CA LEU A 592 -11.08 -8.55 9.37
C LEU A 592 -10.10 -7.53 9.91
N ASP A 593 -9.72 -6.51 9.14
CA ASP A 593 -8.83 -5.46 9.61
C ASP A 593 -9.13 -4.12 8.94
N VAL A 594 -8.75 -3.00 9.61
CA VAL A 594 -9.02 -1.63 9.17
C VAL A 594 -7.80 -0.73 9.36
N ALA A 595 -7.46 0.04 8.34
CA ALA A 595 -6.43 1.07 8.41
C ALA A 595 -6.96 2.41 7.87
N LEU A 596 -6.37 3.51 8.34
CA LEU A 596 -6.81 4.87 8.00
C LEU A 596 -5.77 5.58 7.15
N ASP A 597 -6.23 6.37 6.20
CA ASP A 597 -5.37 7.38 5.57
C ASP A 597 -5.37 8.69 6.35
N THR A 598 -4.54 9.63 5.93
CA THR A 598 -4.40 10.94 6.59
C THR A 598 -5.65 11.82 6.48
N ALA A 599 -6.57 11.50 5.56
CA ALA A 599 -7.85 12.19 5.40
C ALA A 599 -8.98 11.59 6.27
N GLY A 600 -8.72 10.48 6.96
CA GLY A 600 -9.70 9.77 7.77
C GLY A 600 -10.57 8.79 7.00
N ASN A 601 -10.24 8.47 5.74
CA ASN A 601 -10.92 7.42 5.00
C ASN A 601 -10.52 6.06 5.57
N ALA A 602 -11.51 5.19 5.80
CA ALA A 602 -11.30 3.85 6.33
C ALA A 602 -11.11 2.84 5.20
N SER A 603 -9.95 2.19 5.17
CA SER A 603 -9.68 1.06 4.28
C SER A 603 -9.84 -0.24 5.06
N VAL A 604 -10.67 -1.14 4.56
CA VAL A 604 -11.03 -2.42 5.20
C VAL A 604 -10.63 -3.57 4.29
N ILE A 605 -10.06 -4.60 4.88
CA ILE A 605 -9.85 -5.90 4.26
C ILE A 605 -10.73 -6.95 4.90
N GLY A 606 -11.07 -7.95 4.14
CA GLY A 606 -11.80 -9.09 4.65
C GLY A 606 -11.99 -10.18 3.61
N SER A 607 -12.93 -11.08 3.90
CA SER A 607 -13.26 -12.21 3.04
C SER A 607 -14.76 -12.23 2.73
N THR A 608 -15.12 -12.60 1.51
CA THR A 608 -16.50 -12.62 1.03
C THR A 608 -16.78 -13.84 0.16
N ASP A 609 -17.91 -14.53 0.41
CA ASP A 609 -18.46 -15.52 -0.52
C ASP A 609 -19.66 -14.94 -1.32
N SER A 610 -19.94 -13.66 -1.15
CA SER A 610 -20.99 -12.93 -1.88
C SER A 610 -20.66 -12.81 -3.37
N SER A 611 -21.63 -13.12 -4.22
CA SER A 611 -21.50 -12.94 -5.66
C SER A 611 -21.76 -11.50 -6.11
N ASN A 612 -22.33 -10.67 -5.25
CA ASN A 612 -22.72 -9.28 -5.49
C ASN A 612 -22.19 -8.33 -4.42
N PHE A 613 -21.04 -8.64 -3.80
CA PHE A 613 -20.36 -7.71 -2.89
C PHE A 613 -20.19 -6.35 -3.60
N PRO A 614 -20.46 -5.23 -2.92
CA PRO A 614 -20.42 -3.92 -3.55
C PRO A 614 -19.00 -3.55 -4.01
N THR A 615 -18.80 -3.47 -5.32
CA THR A 615 -17.54 -3.03 -5.96
C THR A 615 -17.70 -1.67 -6.62
N THR A 616 -16.60 -0.94 -6.76
CA THR A 616 -16.57 0.34 -7.49
C THR A 616 -16.20 0.12 -8.96
N ALA A 617 -16.46 1.13 -9.78
CA ALA A 617 -16.20 1.04 -11.23
C ALA A 617 -14.71 0.88 -11.57
N ASP A 618 -13.80 1.25 -10.65
CA ASP A 618 -12.35 1.11 -10.73
C ASP A 618 -11.82 -0.13 -9.98
N ALA A 619 -12.71 -1.10 -9.68
CA ALA A 619 -12.31 -2.35 -9.06
C ALA A 619 -11.23 -3.08 -9.89
N ILE A 620 -10.23 -3.63 -9.21
CA ILE A 620 -9.22 -4.51 -9.82
C ILE A 620 -9.89 -5.77 -10.37
N GLN A 621 -10.87 -6.28 -9.59
CA GLN A 621 -11.69 -7.45 -9.91
C GLN A 621 -13.14 -7.12 -9.52
N SER A 622 -14.03 -7.06 -10.50
CA SER A 622 -15.45 -6.69 -10.29
C SER A 622 -16.33 -7.84 -9.81
N ASP A 623 -15.90 -9.06 -10.04
CA ASP A 623 -16.67 -10.27 -9.78
C ASP A 623 -15.88 -11.23 -8.89
N ASN A 624 -16.56 -12.02 -8.05
CA ASN A 624 -15.96 -13.10 -7.29
C ASN A 624 -15.34 -14.12 -8.25
N GLY A 625 -14.07 -14.48 -8.03
CA GLY A 625 -13.28 -15.41 -8.85
C GLY A 625 -13.64 -16.88 -8.62
N GLY A 626 -14.13 -17.20 -7.42
CA GLY A 626 -14.57 -18.54 -7.03
C GLY A 626 -14.45 -18.78 -5.53
N GLY A 627 -15.40 -19.49 -4.94
CA GLY A 627 -15.38 -19.78 -3.50
C GLY A 627 -15.48 -18.51 -2.64
N VAL A 628 -14.52 -18.36 -1.73
CA VAL A 628 -14.35 -17.17 -0.90
C VAL A 628 -13.22 -16.33 -1.48
N ASP A 629 -13.43 -15.05 -1.71
CA ASP A 629 -12.41 -14.10 -2.17
C ASP A 629 -12.11 -13.04 -1.10
N VAL A 630 -10.94 -12.44 -1.20
CA VAL A 630 -10.60 -11.20 -0.47
C VAL A 630 -11.45 -10.06 -1.00
N PHE A 631 -11.95 -9.21 -0.13
CA PHE A 631 -12.38 -7.87 -0.53
C PHE A 631 -11.46 -6.80 0.05
N ILE A 632 -11.28 -5.70 -0.68
CA ILE A 632 -10.59 -4.50 -0.23
C ILE A 632 -11.52 -3.33 -0.51
N THR A 633 -11.95 -2.64 0.55
CA THR A 633 -12.91 -1.53 0.45
C THR A 633 -12.38 -0.31 1.16
N ARG A 634 -12.43 0.86 0.51
CA ARG A 634 -12.13 2.17 1.09
C ARG A 634 -13.41 3.01 1.14
N LEU A 635 -13.84 3.34 2.34
CA LEU A 635 -14.97 4.25 2.58
C LEU A 635 -14.47 5.70 2.67
N ASN A 636 -15.32 6.64 2.27
CA ASN A 636 -15.08 8.05 2.55
C ASN A 636 -15.16 8.34 4.06
N ALA A 637 -14.58 9.46 4.49
CA ALA A 637 -14.46 9.82 5.91
C ALA A 637 -15.82 9.98 6.63
N THR A 638 -16.94 10.00 5.91
CA THR A 638 -18.30 10.09 6.49
C THR A 638 -19.07 8.77 6.49
N GLY A 639 -18.49 7.69 5.94
CA GLY A 639 -19.12 6.36 5.87
C GLY A 639 -20.35 6.28 4.94
N THR A 640 -20.52 7.27 4.04
CA THR A 640 -21.71 7.40 3.18
C THR A 640 -21.51 6.84 1.77
N GLY A 641 -20.27 6.53 1.38
CA GLY A 641 -19.96 6.05 0.04
C GLY A 641 -18.62 5.33 -0.04
N LEU A 642 -18.47 4.54 -1.10
CA LEU A 642 -17.24 3.84 -1.42
C LEU A 642 -16.35 4.74 -2.28
N LEU A 643 -15.11 4.95 -1.87
CA LEU A 643 -14.07 5.57 -2.71
C LEU A 643 -13.41 4.53 -3.59
N PHE A 644 -13.32 3.29 -3.11
CA PHE A 644 -12.78 2.15 -3.83
C PHE A 644 -13.31 0.86 -3.21
N SER A 645 -13.66 -0.13 -4.03
CA SER A 645 -14.00 -1.47 -3.55
C SER A 645 -13.79 -2.50 -4.65
N THR A 646 -13.14 -3.61 -4.31
CA THR A 646 -12.74 -4.66 -5.24
C THR A 646 -12.71 -6.01 -4.57
N TYR A 647 -12.94 -7.07 -5.35
CA TYR A 647 -12.46 -8.41 -4.99
C TYR A 647 -10.97 -8.52 -5.31
N LEU A 648 -10.32 -9.49 -4.70
CA LEU A 648 -8.96 -9.92 -5.04
C LEU A 648 -8.84 -11.43 -4.75
N GLY A 649 -8.93 -12.27 -5.76
CA GLY A 649 -8.86 -13.72 -5.60
C GLY A 649 -8.76 -14.46 -6.92
N GLY A 650 -8.66 -15.77 -6.84
CA GLY A 650 -8.63 -16.69 -7.97
C GLY A 650 -9.82 -17.64 -7.97
N SER A 651 -9.60 -18.87 -8.42
CA SER A 651 -10.69 -19.86 -8.60
C SER A 651 -11.01 -20.68 -7.33
N ASN A 652 -10.24 -20.53 -6.26
CA ASN A 652 -10.43 -21.23 -4.99
C ASN A 652 -10.72 -20.25 -3.85
N THR A 653 -10.47 -20.67 -2.61
CA THR A 653 -10.64 -19.82 -1.43
C THR A 653 -9.44 -18.91 -1.24
N ASP A 654 -9.70 -17.62 -1.07
CA ASP A 654 -8.72 -16.59 -0.81
C ASP A 654 -9.20 -15.71 0.37
N GLY A 655 -8.41 -15.66 1.44
CA GLY A 655 -8.77 -14.94 2.67
C GLY A 655 -7.87 -13.72 2.89
N GLY A 656 -8.43 -12.52 3.01
CA GLY A 656 -7.70 -11.31 3.39
C GLY A 656 -7.68 -11.19 4.90
N LEU A 657 -6.53 -10.97 5.52
CA LEU A 657 -6.37 -11.01 6.98
C LEU A 657 -5.91 -9.69 7.59
N SER A 658 -4.99 -8.95 6.98
CA SER A 658 -4.50 -7.70 7.55
C SER A 658 -4.19 -6.65 6.50
N ILE A 659 -4.33 -5.37 6.86
CA ILE A 659 -4.23 -4.19 6.00
C ILE A 659 -3.37 -3.11 6.65
N ALA A 660 -2.53 -2.46 5.85
CA ALA A 660 -1.81 -1.25 6.24
C ALA A 660 -1.94 -0.17 5.15
N VAL A 661 -1.86 1.09 5.55
CA VAL A 661 -1.93 2.24 4.63
C VAL A 661 -0.69 3.10 4.82
N ASP A 662 0.00 3.45 3.72
CA ASP A 662 1.15 4.35 3.77
C ASP A 662 0.71 5.84 3.80
N LEU A 663 1.66 6.75 4.04
CA LEU A 663 1.38 8.20 4.07
C LEU A 663 0.86 8.77 2.73
N ALA A 664 1.05 8.05 1.64
CA ALA A 664 0.51 8.41 0.32
C ALA A 664 -0.91 7.84 0.09
N GLY A 665 -1.46 7.13 1.07
CA GLY A 665 -2.77 6.51 0.98
C GLY A 665 -2.78 5.19 0.20
N SER A 666 -1.62 4.63 -0.15
CA SER A 666 -1.56 3.30 -0.78
C SER A 666 -1.93 2.22 0.23
N ILE A 667 -2.74 1.25 -0.19
CA ILE A 667 -3.17 0.11 0.63
C ILE A 667 -2.23 -1.07 0.42
N TYR A 668 -1.78 -1.68 1.51
CA TYR A 668 -1.02 -2.93 1.52
C TYR A 668 -1.82 -4.00 2.25
N VAL A 669 -1.90 -5.18 1.68
CA VAL A 669 -2.71 -6.28 2.21
C VAL A 669 -1.95 -7.59 2.22
N THR A 670 -2.30 -8.45 3.17
CA THR A 670 -1.82 -9.83 3.27
C THR A 670 -2.95 -10.77 3.70
N GLY A 671 -2.73 -12.06 3.50
CA GLY A 671 -3.65 -13.10 3.88
C GLY A 671 -3.18 -14.47 3.39
N GLN A 672 -4.11 -15.33 3.02
CA GLN A 672 -3.86 -16.69 2.54
C GLN A 672 -4.61 -16.93 1.23
N THR A 673 -3.96 -17.57 0.27
CA THR A 673 -4.56 -17.97 -1.00
C THR A 673 -4.37 -19.47 -1.26
N PHE A 674 -5.43 -20.13 -1.68
CA PHE A 674 -5.45 -21.53 -2.19
C PHE A 674 -5.56 -21.56 -3.71
N SER A 675 -5.53 -20.41 -4.37
CA SER A 675 -5.73 -20.27 -5.80
C SER A 675 -4.40 -20.30 -6.57
N GLU A 676 -4.24 -21.26 -7.49
CA GLU A 676 -3.10 -21.30 -8.40
C GLU A 676 -3.10 -20.11 -9.39
N ASP A 677 -4.25 -19.50 -9.60
CA ASP A 677 -4.50 -18.36 -10.49
C ASP A 677 -4.74 -17.04 -9.74
N PHE A 678 -4.35 -16.95 -8.45
CA PHE A 678 -4.40 -15.70 -7.71
C PHE A 678 -3.69 -14.57 -8.48
N PRO A 679 -4.29 -13.37 -8.57
CA PRO A 679 -3.75 -12.28 -9.36
C PRO A 679 -2.34 -11.85 -8.90
N THR A 680 -1.32 -12.12 -9.70
CA THR A 680 0.07 -11.68 -9.46
C THR A 680 0.52 -10.68 -10.53
N THR A 681 1.43 -9.79 -10.15
CA THR A 681 1.97 -8.80 -11.08
C THR A 681 3.26 -9.28 -11.76
N PRO A 682 3.58 -8.77 -12.96
CA PRO A 682 4.85 -9.07 -13.61
C PRO A 682 6.06 -8.65 -12.77
N GLY A 683 7.00 -9.58 -12.58
CA GLY A 683 8.19 -9.32 -11.75
C GLY A 683 7.98 -9.45 -10.25
N ALA A 684 6.81 -9.92 -9.81
CA ALA A 684 6.53 -10.26 -8.43
C ALA A 684 7.60 -11.22 -7.88
N PHE A 685 7.83 -11.18 -6.58
CA PHE A 685 8.81 -12.06 -5.92
C PHE A 685 8.51 -13.54 -6.19
N GLN A 686 7.24 -13.94 -6.10
CA GLN A 686 6.77 -15.30 -6.38
C GLN A 686 5.47 -15.21 -7.20
N THR A 687 5.45 -15.85 -8.36
CA THR A 687 4.33 -15.78 -9.32
C THR A 687 3.49 -17.06 -9.41
N MET A 688 3.84 -18.08 -8.65
CA MET A 688 3.15 -19.37 -8.60
C MET A 688 2.97 -19.82 -7.16
N LEU A 689 1.85 -20.48 -6.89
CA LEU A 689 1.59 -21.15 -5.63
C LEU A 689 2.68 -22.21 -5.35
N GLY A 690 3.29 -22.18 -4.17
CA GLY A 690 4.40 -23.06 -3.80
C GLY A 690 3.94 -24.36 -3.14
N GLY A 691 2.82 -24.30 -2.42
CA GLY A 691 2.27 -25.40 -1.64
C GLY A 691 0.78 -25.64 -1.88
N SER A 692 0.07 -26.11 -0.87
CA SER A 692 -1.39 -26.22 -0.91
C SER A 692 -2.08 -24.88 -0.65
N SER A 693 -1.40 -23.94 0.01
CA SER A 693 -1.75 -22.53 0.08
C SER A 693 -0.49 -21.72 0.41
N ASP A 694 -0.44 -20.47 -0.04
CA ASP A 694 0.61 -19.53 0.30
C ASP A 694 0.02 -18.27 0.94
N ALA A 695 0.82 -17.56 1.73
CA ALA A 695 0.56 -16.16 2.00
C ALA A 695 0.62 -15.35 0.69
N PHE A 696 -0.10 -14.25 0.62
CA PHE A 696 0.04 -13.26 -0.46
C PHE A 696 0.37 -11.89 0.11
N VAL A 697 0.98 -11.05 -0.72
CA VAL A 697 1.21 -9.62 -0.41
C VAL A 697 0.82 -8.81 -1.63
N ALA A 698 -0.11 -7.86 -1.47
CA ALA A 698 -0.51 -6.98 -2.57
C ALA A 698 -0.51 -5.50 -2.14
N LYS A 699 -0.27 -4.62 -3.11
CA LYS A 699 -0.32 -3.17 -2.94
C LYS A 699 -1.25 -2.54 -3.97
N VAL A 700 -2.20 -1.74 -3.49
CA VAL A 700 -3.09 -0.92 -4.32
C VAL A 700 -2.70 0.55 -4.15
N VAL A 701 -2.54 1.27 -5.27
CA VAL A 701 -2.21 2.70 -5.27
C VAL A 701 -3.35 3.52 -5.90
N PHE A 702 -3.53 4.74 -5.41
CA PHE A 702 -4.54 5.68 -5.87
C PHE A 702 -3.87 6.96 -6.35
N SER A 703 -4.35 7.52 -7.46
CA SER A 703 -3.99 8.89 -7.87
C SER A 703 -5.01 9.85 -7.25
N SER A 704 -4.58 10.71 -6.34
CA SER A 704 -5.44 11.72 -5.70
C SER A 704 -4.92 13.13 -5.94
N PHE A 705 -5.81 14.12 -5.98
CA PHE A 705 -5.43 15.52 -5.84
C PHE A 705 -5.36 15.85 -4.34
N ASP A 706 -4.24 16.39 -3.89
CA ASP A 706 -3.98 16.62 -2.46
C ASP A 706 -4.54 17.95 -1.95
N VAL A 707 -4.87 18.86 -2.86
CA VAL A 707 -5.39 20.19 -2.53
C VAL A 707 -6.57 20.52 -3.44
N CYS A 708 -7.71 20.77 -2.83
CA CYS A 708 -8.93 21.17 -3.53
C CYS A 708 -9.56 22.38 -2.85
N PHE A 709 -9.94 23.37 -3.65
CA PHE A 709 -10.67 24.56 -3.20
C PHE A 709 -11.81 24.85 -4.14
N ARG A 710 -12.97 25.14 -3.60
CA ARG A 710 -14.14 25.59 -4.36
C ARG A 710 -14.57 26.96 -3.87
N ASP A 711 -14.95 27.84 -4.80
CA ASP A 711 -15.63 29.09 -4.46
C ASP A 711 -17.15 28.88 -4.46
N ASP A 712 -17.74 28.90 -3.26
CA ASP A 712 -19.19 28.74 -3.06
C ASP A 712 -20.04 29.84 -3.70
N GLY A 713 -19.43 30.99 -4.03
CA GLY A 713 -20.14 32.12 -4.68
C GLY A 713 -20.29 31.98 -6.19
N ASN A 714 -19.27 31.40 -6.86
CA ASN A 714 -19.16 31.31 -8.31
C ASN A 714 -19.04 29.88 -8.83
N GLY A 715 -18.80 28.91 -7.97
CA GLY A 715 -18.57 27.50 -8.36
C GLY A 715 -17.20 27.26 -9.03
N ASP A 716 -16.24 28.18 -8.85
CA ASP A 716 -14.87 28.01 -9.37
C ASP A 716 -14.13 26.93 -8.56
N LEU A 717 -13.42 26.04 -9.24
CA LEU A 717 -12.72 24.90 -8.66
C LEU A 717 -11.22 24.97 -8.91
N PHE A 718 -10.41 24.78 -7.87
CA PHE A 718 -8.96 24.58 -7.97
C PHE A 718 -8.58 23.24 -7.36
N GLN A 719 -7.84 22.44 -8.10
CA GLN A 719 -7.31 21.15 -7.67
C GLN A 719 -5.80 21.09 -7.93
N PHE A 720 -5.03 20.54 -7.01
CA PHE A 720 -3.60 20.33 -7.14
C PHE A 720 -3.21 18.95 -6.61
N ASN A 721 -2.37 18.24 -7.35
CA ASN A 721 -1.80 16.97 -6.96
C ASN A 721 -0.34 17.18 -6.55
N SER A 722 -0.01 17.04 -5.27
CA SER A 722 1.35 17.25 -4.77
C SER A 722 2.33 16.20 -5.28
N THR A 723 1.84 15.00 -5.63
CA THR A 723 2.65 13.91 -6.16
C THR A 723 2.99 14.12 -7.63
N THR A 724 2.03 14.60 -8.43
CA THR A 724 2.21 14.81 -9.89
C THR A 724 2.56 16.23 -10.26
N GLY A 725 2.35 17.20 -9.38
CA GLY A 725 2.47 18.61 -9.66
C GLY A 725 1.38 19.13 -10.60
N GLU A 726 0.39 18.30 -10.95
CA GLU A 726 -0.73 18.73 -11.80
C GLU A 726 -1.67 19.63 -11.04
N TYR A 727 -2.16 20.67 -11.71
CA TYR A 727 -3.20 21.52 -11.19
C TYR A 727 -4.33 21.72 -12.20
N ARG A 728 -5.51 21.97 -11.69
CA ARG A 728 -6.69 22.30 -12.48
C ARG A 728 -7.40 23.49 -11.84
N PHE A 729 -7.68 24.49 -12.66
CA PHE A 729 -8.56 25.59 -12.29
C PHE A 729 -9.71 25.62 -13.29
N ALA A 730 -10.94 25.54 -12.82
CA ALA A 730 -12.15 25.60 -13.63
C ALA A 730 -13.02 26.76 -13.13
N GLN A 731 -13.34 27.71 -14.03
CA GLN A 731 -14.22 28.81 -13.73
C GLN A 731 -15.64 28.51 -14.19
N SER A 732 -16.63 28.60 -13.29
CA SER A 732 -18.03 28.41 -13.62
C SER A 732 -18.60 29.69 -14.30
N GLY A 733 -19.17 29.52 -15.49
CA GLY A 733 -19.83 30.61 -16.23
C GLY A 733 -19.86 30.38 -17.75
N ALA A 734 -20.69 31.12 -18.47
CA ALA A 734 -20.81 30.99 -19.94
C ALA A 734 -19.50 31.43 -20.62
N GLY A 735 -18.64 30.45 -20.91
CA GLY A 735 -17.32 30.68 -21.49
C GLY A 735 -16.16 30.33 -20.55
N GLY A 736 -16.42 29.49 -19.51
CA GLY A 736 -15.51 29.21 -18.43
C GLY A 736 -14.08 28.84 -18.85
N LEU A 737 -13.09 29.54 -18.30
CA LEU A 737 -11.68 29.32 -18.53
C LEU A 737 -11.27 28.08 -17.71
N ILE A 738 -10.78 27.04 -18.39
CA ILE A 738 -10.14 25.90 -17.75
C ILE A 738 -8.64 26.05 -17.97
N LEU A 739 -7.89 26.28 -16.89
CA LEU A 739 -6.43 26.22 -16.89
C LEU A 739 -6.01 24.87 -16.29
N THR A 740 -5.21 24.13 -17.03
CA THR A 740 -4.58 22.90 -16.53
C THR A 740 -3.09 22.96 -16.85
N GLY A 741 -2.27 22.49 -15.93
CA GLY A 741 -0.83 22.48 -16.11
C GLY A 741 -0.13 21.69 -15.03
N THR A 742 1.19 21.78 -15.00
CA THR A 742 2.01 21.27 -13.93
C THR A 742 2.75 22.41 -13.27
N GLY A 743 2.78 22.44 -11.97
CA GLY A 743 3.41 23.47 -11.20
C GLY A 743 4.09 22.97 -9.94
N THR A 744 4.79 23.85 -9.25
CA THR A 744 5.37 23.57 -7.94
C THR A 744 4.62 24.36 -6.90
N LEU A 745 4.02 23.65 -5.94
CA LEU A 745 3.35 24.28 -4.81
C LEU A 745 4.36 24.48 -3.67
N SER A 746 4.50 25.71 -3.20
CA SER A 746 5.32 26.02 -2.04
C SER A 746 4.49 26.75 -0.98
N GLN A 747 4.73 26.44 0.28
CA GLN A 747 4.07 27.09 1.40
C GLN A 747 5.06 27.99 2.14
N GLN A 748 4.70 29.27 2.30
CA GLN A 748 5.42 30.22 3.14
C GLN A 748 4.46 30.82 4.18
N GLY A 749 4.38 30.19 5.35
CA GLY A 749 3.37 30.53 6.35
C GLY A 749 1.95 30.27 5.85
N CYS A 750 1.10 31.29 5.79
CA CYS A 750 -0.27 31.20 5.27
C CYS A 750 -0.37 31.47 3.75
N LEU A 751 0.73 31.55 3.06
CA LEU A 751 0.79 31.79 1.62
C LEU A 751 1.15 30.48 0.90
N LEU A 752 0.27 29.99 0.04
CA LEU A 752 0.55 28.96 -0.95
C LEU A 752 0.91 29.65 -2.28
N VAL A 753 2.03 29.28 -2.86
CA VAL A 753 2.49 29.80 -4.14
C VAL A 753 2.62 28.62 -5.11
N LEU A 754 1.80 28.62 -6.15
CA LEU A 754 1.92 27.72 -7.30
C LEU A 754 2.68 28.46 -8.40
N GLU A 755 3.79 27.92 -8.87
CA GLU A 755 4.55 28.42 -10.01
C GLU A 755 4.35 27.47 -11.19
N ASP A 756 3.72 27.94 -12.25
CA ASP A 756 3.50 27.16 -13.47
C ASP A 756 4.81 26.91 -14.18
N ASN A 757 5.13 25.66 -14.43
CA ASN A 757 6.41 25.24 -15.01
C ASN A 757 6.57 25.61 -16.50
N GLN A 758 5.49 25.97 -17.20
CA GLN A 758 5.54 26.28 -18.64
C GLN A 758 5.56 27.78 -18.92
N SER A 759 4.78 28.55 -18.17
CA SER A 759 4.63 30.00 -18.41
C SER A 759 5.43 30.86 -17.44
N GLY A 760 5.92 30.25 -16.33
CA GLY A 760 6.53 31.02 -15.23
C GLY A 760 5.51 31.89 -14.47
N GLN A 761 4.22 31.72 -14.73
CA GLN A 761 3.17 32.44 -14.01
C GLN A 761 3.08 31.92 -12.58
N ARG A 762 2.86 32.82 -11.64
CA ARG A 762 2.69 32.49 -10.22
C ARG A 762 1.24 32.75 -9.83
N VAL A 763 0.64 31.68 -9.28
CA VAL A 763 -0.66 31.77 -8.62
C VAL A 763 -0.40 31.77 -7.12
N LYS A 764 -0.84 32.79 -6.44
CA LYS A 764 -0.71 32.92 -4.98
C LYS A 764 -2.06 32.80 -4.34
N ALA A 765 -2.21 31.84 -3.41
CA ALA A 765 -3.37 31.74 -2.53
C ALA A 765 -2.96 32.16 -1.13
N GLN A 766 -3.52 33.24 -0.62
CA GLN A 766 -3.24 33.73 0.72
C GLN A 766 -4.42 33.42 1.63
N PHE A 767 -4.16 32.66 2.69
CA PHE A 767 -5.15 32.34 3.71
C PHE A 767 -5.11 33.35 4.84
N ASN A 768 -6.27 33.85 5.25
CA ASN A 768 -6.37 34.78 6.37
C ASN A 768 -6.11 34.13 7.73
N HIS A 769 -6.25 32.82 7.85
CA HIS A 769 -5.91 32.05 9.07
C HIS A 769 -5.28 30.71 8.68
N CYS A 770 -4.16 30.35 9.31
CA CYS A 770 -3.45 29.08 9.06
C CYS A 770 -4.02 27.87 9.81
N ASN A 771 -4.98 28.07 10.70
CA ASN A 771 -5.61 27.01 11.48
C ASN A 771 -7.07 26.87 11.08
N ASN A 772 -7.37 25.79 10.39
CA ASN A 772 -8.71 25.30 10.09
C ASN A 772 -9.81 26.36 9.92
N MET A 773 -10.27 26.53 8.70
CA MET A 773 -11.35 27.42 8.26
C MET A 773 -10.95 28.90 8.15
N GLY A 774 -10.81 29.37 6.96
CA GLY A 774 -10.63 30.79 6.67
C GLY A 774 -10.57 31.07 5.18
N GLN A 775 -11.11 32.19 4.81
CA GLN A 775 -11.14 32.68 3.44
C GLN A 775 -9.76 32.64 2.76
N ALA A 776 -9.68 32.05 1.59
CA ALA A 776 -8.50 32.11 0.74
C ALA A 776 -8.69 33.15 -0.36
N VAL A 777 -7.69 34.01 -0.54
CA VAL A 777 -7.62 34.92 -1.70
C VAL A 777 -6.63 34.32 -2.68
N ILE A 778 -7.10 33.92 -3.86
CA ILE A 778 -6.22 33.48 -4.95
C ILE A 778 -5.93 34.68 -5.85
N GLN A 779 -4.66 35.01 -5.98
CA GLN A 779 -4.18 36.07 -6.85
C GLN A 779 -3.32 35.46 -7.97
N ILE A 780 -3.78 35.59 -9.20
CA ILE A 780 -3.00 35.21 -10.38
C ILE A 780 -2.14 36.39 -10.80
N GLU A 781 -0.83 36.29 -10.65
CA GLU A 781 0.10 37.29 -11.19
C GLU A 781 0.29 37.03 -12.71
N SER A 782 -0.54 37.66 -13.51
CA SER A 782 -0.31 37.82 -14.95
C SER A 782 -0.16 39.29 -15.26
N GLU A 783 0.37 39.66 -16.43
CA GLU A 783 0.49 41.06 -16.89
C GLU A 783 -0.86 41.77 -16.97
N ARG A 784 -1.98 41.06 -16.78
CA ARG A 784 -3.33 41.64 -16.59
C ARG A 784 -3.85 41.16 -15.21
N LYS A 785 -3.79 42.08 -14.25
CA LYS A 785 -4.30 41.86 -12.88
C LYS A 785 -5.77 41.46 -12.91
N THR A 786 -6.05 40.17 -12.68
CA THR A 786 -7.39 39.72 -12.36
C THR A 786 -7.29 39.11 -10.96
N THR A 787 -7.95 39.73 -9.99
CA THR A 787 -8.00 39.23 -8.59
C THR A 787 -9.25 38.40 -8.43
N PHE A 788 -9.09 37.13 -8.09
CA PHE A 788 -10.18 36.25 -7.67
C PHE A 788 -10.16 36.12 -6.15
N VAL A 789 -11.30 36.32 -5.51
CA VAL A 789 -11.46 36.14 -4.07
C VAL A 789 -12.22 34.84 -3.88
N ILE A 790 -11.54 33.83 -3.38
CA ILE A 790 -12.18 32.57 -2.93
C ILE A 790 -12.46 32.73 -1.45
N THR A 791 -13.73 32.63 -1.03
CA THR A 791 -14.16 32.98 0.31
C THR A 791 -14.19 31.83 1.29
N ASP A 792 -14.16 30.57 0.84
CA ASP A 792 -14.18 29.43 1.75
C ASP A 792 -13.33 28.25 1.28
N LYS A 793 -12.75 27.51 2.25
CA LYS A 793 -12.18 26.18 2.07
C LYS A 793 -13.30 25.18 2.39
N ASP A 794 -13.89 24.57 1.38
CA ASP A 794 -14.82 23.47 1.60
C ASP A 794 -14.08 22.14 1.51
N THR A 795 -13.86 21.50 2.67
CA THR A 795 -13.33 20.13 2.78
C THR A 795 -14.46 19.10 2.84
N SER A 796 -15.72 19.54 2.79
CA SER A 796 -16.91 18.66 2.90
C SER A 796 -17.56 18.35 1.56
N ASP A 797 -17.07 18.93 0.46
CA ASP A 797 -17.67 18.75 -0.85
C ASP A 797 -17.19 17.44 -1.50
N SER A 798 -18.13 16.61 -1.95
CA SER A 798 -17.87 15.34 -2.64
C SER A 798 -17.08 15.49 -3.95
N ASP A 799 -17.01 16.72 -4.49
CA ASP A 799 -16.26 17.03 -5.71
C ASP A 799 -14.78 17.27 -5.47
N CYS A 800 -14.35 17.32 -4.19
CA CYS A 800 -12.96 17.52 -3.78
C CYS A 800 -12.26 16.25 -3.29
N ASN A 801 -12.90 15.08 -3.36
CA ASN A 801 -12.33 13.78 -2.99
C ASN A 801 -11.96 12.96 -4.23
#